data_c8ea243873d30f016b1f40de50ed886a
#
_entry.id   c8ea243873d30f016b1f40de50ed886a
#
_cell.length_a   1.000
_cell.length_b   1.000
_cell.length_c   1.000
_cell.angle_alpha   90.00
_cell.angle_beta   90.00
_cell.angle_gamma   90.00
#
_symmetry.space_group_name_H-M   'P 1'
#
loop_
_entity.id
_entity.type
_entity.pdbx_description
1 polymer ?
#
loop_
_entity_poly.entity_id
_entity_poly.type
_entity_poly.pdbx_seq_one_letter_code
_entity_poly.pdbx_strand_id
1 'polypeptide(L)'
;VLPEQHAAVAIRAAGRHVVQTVLTVTFLPYEAFYSVDAIMRTIWRMAVTHTRRLEWNPSSNQDLDRRTDFIAYGRMMWIGPALAAASTMYLSLAETASLNVAVPILGLWLASPAVAWWISQPITRPEVHLTPDQTIFLRKLARKTWAFFEQFVGADDHWLPPDNFQEHPVAVIAHRTSPTNMGLALLANLSAYDFGYISAGQLIERTTNALRTMGGLERHRSHFYNWYDTQTLKPLLPTYVSTVDSGNLAGHLLTLRPGLLALPDQKILGPRFLDGLSDTLGTLKDTAGEPAQALLAKFQRHLEAAVESKPTTLTAARLCLDRLTTTAEEILASLKGAPESHATWWAHALNRQCRDVLDDLMFLAPWALLSASQNRLSECGDIDVIPTLRELARLDLSCLQAIEHRMGPEAMPEERTWVSNLQGLIAKASQRARERIATLEELARQASHFAAVEYDFLFDKTCHLLAIGYNVGDRRRDTSYYDLLASEARLCSFVAIAQGQLPQESWFALGRLLTTAGGGPVLISWSGSMFEYLMPLLVMPTYDNTLLDQTCKAAVERQIAYGKQRGVPWGISESGYNTIDVHLNYQYRAFGVPGLGLKRGLADDVVIAPYASALALMVAPEDACVNLQRLAEEGAEGQFGFYEAIDYTPSRLPRGQSSAVIRSYMAHHEGMSLLALAYLLLDRPMQKRFDSDPLFQATTLLLQERIPKATAFYSHTAELSDIRTTSGDIEVPVRRFTSPHTTIPEVHLLSNGRYHVMITNAGGGYSRWKDLAVTRWREDSTRDNWGTFCYLRDVESGAFWSTAYQPTLQSPASYEVIFSEGRAEFRRRDQDIETYSEIVVSPEDDIELRRTRITNDSQTRRTIEITSYAEVVLASSASDALHPAFSNLFVQTEIIRERQAILCTRRPRSLDEHAPWMCHLMAVHGASTGAMSYETDRLQFIGRGRTAAAPQALHGSGRQSEGLTHAALSGSAGSVLDPIVAIRCQVTLDPEESVTIDLMSG
;
A
#
# COMPACT_ATOMS: atom_id res chain seq x y z
N VAL A 1 13.29 0.08 25.40
CA VAL A 1 14.23 -0.63 24.47
C VAL A 1 14.62 -1.93 25.14
N LEU A 2 14.34 -3.07 24.49
CA LEU A 2 14.70 -4.39 25.02
C LEU A 2 16.23 -4.49 25.20
N PRO A 3 16.75 -5.09 26.29
CA PRO A 3 18.17 -5.18 26.57
C PRO A 3 18.98 -5.77 25.40
N GLU A 4 18.42 -6.75 24.71
CA GLU A 4 19.05 -7.40 23.54
C GLU A 4 19.22 -6.47 22.34
N GLN A 5 18.22 -5.61 22.09
CA GLN A 5 18.29 -4.59 21.01
C GLN A 5 19.33 -3.52 21.35
N HIS A 6 19.40 -3.11 22.61
CA HIS A 6 20.42 -2.17 23.06
C HIS A 6 21.82 -2.76 22.94
N ALA A 7 22.00 -4.02 23.32
CA ALA A 7 23.27 -4.74 23.19
C ALA A 7 23.68 -4.87 21.71
N ALA A 8 22.76 -5.24 20.82
CA ALA A 8 23.03 -5.36 19.39
C ALA A 8 23.43 -4.01 18.76
N VAL A 9 22.78 -2.92 19.13
CA VAL A 9 23.13 -1.56 18.67
C VAL A 9 24.50 -1.16 19.22
N ALA A 10 24.78 -1.41 20.49
CA ALA A 10 26.05 -1.11 21.12
C ALA A 10 27.21 -1.91 20.47
N ILE A 11 27.02 -3.20 20.20
CA ILE A 11 28.02 -4.05 19.53
C ILE A 11 28.28 -3.56 18.09
N ARG A 12 27.23 -3.21 17.33
CA ARG A 12 27.41 -2.65 15.98
C ARG A 12 28.13 -1.30 16.00
N ALA A 13 27.79 -0.45 16.98
CA ALA A 13 28.47 0.83 17.16
C ALA A 13 29.94 0.64 17.52
N ALA A 14 30.23 -0.24 18.47
CA ALA A 14 31.61 -0.61 18.86
C ALA A 14 32.40 -1.19 17.67
N GLY A 15 31.79 -2.09 16.90
CA GLY A 15 32.40 -2.64 15.68
C GLY A 15 32.77 -1.57 14.66
N ARG A 16 31.87 -0.60 14.42
CA ARG A 16 32.14 0.53 13.54
C ARG A 16 33.27 1.41 14.03
N HIS A 17 33.34 1.71 15.33
CA HIS A 17 34.43 2.49 15.89
C HIS A 17 35.75 1.76 15.81
N VAL A 18 35.79 0.44 16.03
CA VAL A 18 37.00 -0.37 15.84
C VAL A 18 37.47 -0.31 14.39
N VAL A 19 36.57 -0.50 13.42
CA VAL A 19 36.92 -0.40 12.00
C VAL A 19 37.43 0.99 11.64
N GLN A 20 36.78 2.04 12.10
CA GLN A 20 37.22 3.43 11.90
C GLN A 20 38.61 3.67 12.48
N THR A 21 38.89 3.19 13.71
CA THR A 21 40.17 3.34 14.35
C THR A 21 41.24 2.62 13.58
N VAL A 22 41.00 1.37 13.14
CA VAL A 22 41.92 0.60 12.33
C VAL A 22 42.23 1.30 11.01
N LEU A 23 41.24 1.81 10.31
CA LEU A 23 41.43 2.55 9.06
C LEU A 23 42.21 3.86 9.27
N THR A 24 41.92 4.61 10.34
CA THR A 24 42.64 5.83 10.69
C THR A 24 44.13 5.50 10.94
N VAL A 25 44.43 4.48 11.72
CA VAL A 25 45.81 4.06 11.96
C VAL A 25 46.49 3.58 10.67
N THR A 26 45.78 2.87 9.80
CA THR A 26 46.27 2.39 8.51
C THR A 26 46.66 3.53 7.56
N PHE A 27 45.87 4.61 7.50
CA PHE A 27 46.12 5.72 6.58
C PHE A 27 46.90 6.88 7.19
N LEU A 28 47.17 6.86 8.47
CA LEU A 28 47.85 7.94 9.19
C LEU A 28 49.16 8.43 8.52
N PRO A 29 50.10 7.58 8.02
CA PRO A 29 51.30 8.07 7.34
C PRO A 29 51.00 8.83 6.04
N TYR A 30 49.99 8.39 5.28
CA TYR A 30 49.56 9.05 4.05
C TYR A 30 48.89 10.37 4.33
N GLU A 31 47.98 10.43 5.32
CA GLU A 31 47.30 11.66 5.73
C GLU A 31 48.30 12.71 6.27
N ALA A 32 49.25 12.28 7.08
CA ALA A 32 50.31 13.16 7.57
C ALA A 32 51.19 13.70 6.43
N PHE A 33 51.59 12.87 5.49
CA PHE A 33 52.37 13.28 4.32
C PHE A 33 51.60 14.27 3.43
N TYR A 34 50.36 13.96 3.11
CA TYR A 34 49.52 14.83 2.32
C TYR A 34 49.29 16.19 2.98
N SER A 35 49.02 16.21 4.28
CA SER A 35 48.84 17.43 5.06
C SER A 35 50.11 18.29 5.09
N VAL A 36 51.26 17.68 5.31
CA VAL A 36 52.55 18.38 5.30
C VAL A 36 52.87 18.94 3.89
N ASP A 37 52.63 18.15 2.83
CA ASP A 37 52.81 18.61 1.45
C ASP A 37 51.94 19.81 1.13
N ALA A 38 50.62 19.75 1.53
CA ALA A 38 49.67 20.87 1.35
C ALA A 38 50.12 22.12 2.10
N ILE A 39 50.58 21.96 3.37
CA ILE A 39 51.06 23.07 4.19
C ILE A 39 52.29 23.70 3.55
N MET A 40 53.28 22.90 3.16
CA MET A 40 54.55 23.34 2.58
C MET A 40 54.31 24.07 1.24
N ARG A 41 53.50 23.49 0.38
CA ARG A 41 53.09 24.17 -0.89
C ARG A 41 52.39 25.50 -0.66
N THR A 42 51.48 25.55 0.33
CA THR A 42 50.79 26.76 0.67
C THR A 42 51.72 27.82 1.19
N ILE A 43 52.62 27.48 2.14
CA ILE A 43 53.63 28.42 2.66
C ILE A 43 54.49 28.94 1.54
N TRP A 44 54.98 28.03 0.66
CA TRP A 44 55.84 28.37 -0.48
C TRP A 44 55.09 29.33 -1.46
N ARG A 45 53.85 29.04 -1.76
CA ARG A 45 53.00 29.92 -2.60
C ARG A 45 52.74 31.30 -1.96
N MET A 46 52.58 31.33 -0.64
CA MET A 46 52.35 32.58 0.09
C MET A 46 53.63 33.41 0.26
N ALA A 47 54.77 32.78 0.59
CA ALA A 47 55.98 33.46 0.95
C ALA A 47 56.92 33.74 -0.23
N VAL A 48 56.93 32.87 -1.28
CA VAL A 48 57.94 32.92 -2.36
C VAL A 48 57.33 33.22 -3.72
N THR A 49 56.40 32.42 -4.20
CA THR A 49 55.92 32.56 -5.59
C THR A 49 54.76 33.58 -5.79
N HIS A 50 54.01 33.84 -4.76
CA HIS A 50 52.82 34.70 -4.76
C HIS A 50 51.78 34.36 -5.85
N THR A 51 51.83 33.12 -6.43
CA THR A 51 50.93 32.68 -7.52
C THR A 51 49.99 31.57 -7.05
N ARG A 52 48.87 31.38 -7.74
CA ARG A 52 47.88 30.30 -7.52
C ARG A 52 47.37 30.16 -6.09
N ARG A 53 47.10 31.29 -5.40
CA ARG A 53 46.69 31.32 -3.99
C ARG A 53 45.25 30.83 -3.78
N LEU A 54 44.38 30.92 -4.81
CA LEU A 54 42.97 30.48 -4.77
C LEU A 54 42.69 29.32 -5.75
N GLU A 55 43.72 28.53 -6.05
CA GLU A 55 43.54 27.35 -6.91
C GLU A 55 42.75 26.28 -6.13
N TRP A 56 41.51 26.00 -6.57
CA TRP A 56 40.67 24.99 -6.01
C TRP A 56 40.24 24.04 -7.13
N ASN A 57 40.54 22.75 -7.00
CA ASN A 57 40.08 21.71 -7.89
C ASN A 57 39.00 20.91 -7.18
N PRO A 58 37.75 20.91 -7.67
CA PRO A 58 36.71 20.03 -7.14
C PRO A 58 37.07 18.55 -7.32
N SER A 59 36.69 17.73 -6.36
CA SER A 59 36.95 16.29 -6.39
C SER A 59 36.37 15.61 -7.63
N SER A 60 35.25 16.11 -8.16
CA SER A 60 34.59 15.60 -9.37
C SER A 60 35.47 15.69 -10.62
N ASN A 61 36.36 16.67 -10.73
CA ASN A 61 37.25 16.80 -11.89
C ASN A 61 38.47 15.86 -11.81
N GLN A 62 38.73 15.28 -10.65
CA GLN A 62 39.86 14.33 -10.48
C GLN A 62 39.46 12.89 -10.80
N ASP A 63 38.15 12.57 -10.77
CA ASP A 63 37.64 11.21 -11.00
C ASP A 63 37.66 10.79 -12.49
N LEU A 64 37.67 11.75 -13.41
CA LEU A 64 37.65 11.49 -14.86
C LEU A 64 39.03 11.00 -15.42
N ASP A 65 40.14 11.30 -14.73
CA ASP A 65 41.51 11.01 -15.22
C ASP A 65 42.27 9.96 -14.38
N ARG A 66 41.70 9.39 -13.32
CA ARG A 66 42.41 8.44 -12.44
C ARG A 66 42.20 7.01 -12.86
N ARG A 67 43.29 6.35 -13.19
CA ARG A 67 43.36 4.90 -13.22
C ARG A 67 43.09 4.36 -11.82
N THR A 68 42.05 3.53 -11.68
CA THR A 68 41.61 2.91 -10.42
C THR A 68 42.29 1.54 -10.17
N ASP A 69 43.41 1.29 -10.85
CA ASP A 69 44.14 0.06 -10.72
C ASP A 69 45.03 0.04 -9.44
N PHE A 70 45.27 -1.14 -8.94
CA PHE A 70 46.05 -1.36 -7.72
C PHE A 70 47.43 -0.65 -7.75
N ILE A 71 48.09 -0.61 -8.93
CA ILE A 71 49.39 0.02 -9.11
C ILE A 71 49.31 1.53 -8.91
N ALA A 72 48.25 2.16 -9.33
CA ALA A 72 48.03 3.59 -9.11
C ALA A 72 47.92 3.93 -7.64
N TYR A 73 47.17 3.14 -6.85
CA TYR A 73 47.11 3.29 -5.39
C TYR A 73 48.48 3.07 -4.73
N GLY A 74 49.25 2.08 -5.17
CA GLY A 74 50.60 1.84 -4.69
C GLY A 74 51.55 3.04 -4.91
N ARG A 75 51.48 3.67 -6.10
CA ARG A 75 52.26 4.88 -6.42
C ARG A 75 51.81 6.11 -5.67
N MET A 76 50.52 6.27 -5.45
CA MET A 76 49.96 7.42 -4.73
C MET A 76 50.26 7.36 -3.23
N MET A 77 50.16 6.18 -2.63
CA MET A 77 50.29 5.96 -1.17
C MET A 77 51.67 5.34 -0.78
N TRP A 78 52.70 5.49 -1.60
CA TRP A 78 54.01 4.89 -1.40
C TRP A 78 54.65 5.19 -0.03
N ILE A 79 54.28 6.31 0.60
CA ILE A 79 54.86 6.77 1.85
C ILE A 79 54.55 5.81 3.01
N GLY A 80 53.35 5.23 3.06
CA GLY A 80 52.94 4.26 4.09
C GLY A 80 53.86 3.03 4.11
N PRO A 81 53.97 2.29 2.99
CA PRO A 81 54.92 1.19 2.84
C PRO A 81 56.39 1.57 3.08
N ALA A 82 56.82 2.73 2.62
CA ALA A 82 58.19 3.22 2.80
C ALA A 82 58.53 3.47 4.29
N LEU A 83 57.63 4.15 5.02
CA LEU A 83 57.77 4.35 6.45
C LEU A 83 57.73 3.02 7.23
N ALA A 84 56.82 2.10 6.84
CA ALA A 84 56.77 0.77 7.46
C ALA A 84 58.09 0.04 7.29
N ALA A 85 58.68 0.02 6.07
CA ALA A 85 59.96 -0.63 5.79
C ALA A 85 61.11 0.03 6.54
N ALA A 86 61.19 1.36 6.51
CA ALA A 86 62.23 2.10 7.23
C ALA A 86 62.19 1.87 8.75
N SER A 87 60.97 1.93 9.33
CA SER A 87 60.79 1.70 10.77
C SER A 87 61.07 0.23 11.15
N THR A 88 60.67 -0.73 10.33
CA THR A 88 60.99 -2.14 10.53
C THR A 88 62.51 -2.36 10.52
N MET A 89 63.24 -1.80 9.56
CA MET A 89 64.68 -1.89 9.45
C MET A 89 65.38 -1.24 10.65
N TYR A 90 64.92 -0.07 11.05
CA TYR A 90 65.47 0.63 12.22
C TYR A 90 65.28 -0.18 13.52
N LEU A 91 64.07 -0.64 13.80
CA LEU A 91 63.77 -1.43 15.01
C LEU A 91 64.42 -2.78 15.02
N SER A 92 64.64 -3.42 13.87
CA SER A 92 65.35 -4.68 13.78
C SER A 92 66.86 -4.55 14.11
N LEU A 93 67.48 -3.36 13.88
CA LEU A 93 68.86 -3.06 14.15
C LEU A 93 69.10 -2.47 15.54
N ALA A 94 68.16 -1.72 16.08
CA ALA A 94 68.29 -0.97 17.32
C ALA A 94 67.67 -1.67 18.54
N GLU A 95 66.48 -2.25 18.44
CA GLU A 95 65.72 -2.86 19.55
C GLU A 95 64.69 -3.93 19.06
N THR A 96 65.13 -5.16 18.98
CA THR A 96 64.34 -6.31 18.54
C THR A 96 63.08 -6.58 19.42
N ALA A 97 63.08 -6.19 20.70
CA ALA A 97 61.98 -6.38 21.61
C ALA A 97 60.79 -5.43 21.24
N SER A 98 61.05 -4.18 20.85
CA SER A 98 60.07 -3.18 20.45
C SER A 98 59.46 -3.51 19.10
N LEU A 99 60.11 -4.30 18.26
CA LEU A 99 59.59 -4.71 16.96
C LEU A 99 58.31 -5.55 17.10
N ASN A 100 58.23 -6.44 18.07
CA ASN A 100 57.03 -7.28 18.28
C ASN A 100 55.78 -6.47 18.60
N VAL A 101 55.91 -5.34 19.27
CA VAL A 101 54.77 -4.42 19.59
C VAL A 101 54.41 -3.57 18.38
N ALA A 102 55.41 -3.20 17.56
CA ALA A 102 55.20 -2.35 16.38
C ALA A 102 54.65 -3.10 15.16
N VAL A 103 54.91 -4.42 15.03
CA VAL A 103 54.51 -5.25 13.86
C VAL A 103 53.06 -5.07 13.42
N PRO A 104 52.04 -5.04 14.28
CA PRO A 104 50.64 -4.84 13.83
C PRO A 104 50.44 -3.52 13.10
N ILE A 105 51.02 -2.43 13.63
CA ILE A 105 50.90 -1.08 13.05
C ILE A 105 51.68 -0.99 11.74
N LEU A 106 52.89 -1.48 11.75
CA LEU A 106 53.78 -1.49 10.54
C LEU A 106 53.16 -2.35 9.42
N GLY A 107 52.53 -3.48 9.79
CA GLY A 107 51.78 -4.32 8.86
C GLY A 107 50.59 -3.57 8.22
N LEU A 108 49.84 -2.79 9.01
CA LEU A 108 48.74 -1.93 8.51
C LEU A 108 49.26 -0.85 7.57
N TRP A 109 50.37 -0.20 7.89
CA TRP A 109 51.01 0.80 7.03
C TRP A 109 51.50 0.22 5.71
N LEU A 110 52.09 -0.98 5.76
CA LEU A 110 52.54 -1.70 4.56
C LEU A 110 51.35 -2.06 3.68
N ALA A 111 50.23 -2.49 4.28
CA ALA A 111 49.01 -2.88 3.56
C ALA A 111 48.14 -1.70 3.11
N SER A 112 48.46 -0.45 3.53
CA SER A 112 47.60 0.72 3.34
C SER A 112 47.15 0.96 1.88
N PRO A 113 48.00 0.77 0.81
CA PRO A 113 47.53 0.93 -0.56
C PRO A 113 46.54 -0.16 -0.99
N ALA A 114 46.73 -1.40 -0.49
CA ALA A 114 45.83 -2.51 -0.80
C ALA A 114 44.46 -2.32 -0.14
N VAL A 115 44.45 -1.87 1.12
CA VAL A 115 43.23 -1.56 1.85
C VAL A 115 42.48 -0.41 1.17
N ALA A 116 43.20 0.66 0.80
CA ALA A 116 42.59 1.81 0.09
C ALA A 116 41.99 1.39 -1.26
N TRP A 117 42.69 0.59 -2.05
CA TRP A 117 42.18 0.06 -3.30
C TRP A 117 40.93 -0.81 -3.07
N TRP A 118 40.94 -1.70 -2.08
CA TRP A 118 39.82 -2.59 -1.78
C TRP A 118 38.56 -1.84 -1.36
N ILE A 119 38.65 -0.86 -0.45
CA ILE A 119 37.50 -0.07 -0.01
C ILE A 119 36.99 0.92 -1.06
N SER A 120 37.82 1.23 -2.08
CA SER A 120 37.47 2.11 -3.20
C SER A 120 36.86 1.37 -4.39
N GLN A 121 36.75 0.05 -4.31
CA GLN A 121 36.05 -0.70 -5.37
C GLN A 121 34.56 -0.31 -5.36
N PRO A 122 33.97 -0.05 -6.53
CA PRO A 122 32.54 0.23 -6.61
C PRO A 122 31.77 -0.96 -6.05
N ILE A 123 30.78 -0.68 -5.21
CA ILE A 123 29.84 -1.70 -4.77
C ILE A 123 29.02 -2.09 -5.99
N THR A 124 29.41 -3.18 -6.64
CA THR A 124 28.61 -3.76 -7.72
C THR A 124 27.31 -4.26 -7.12
N ARG A 125 26.17 -3.83 -7.69
CA ARG A 125 24.91 -4.48 -7.37
C ARG A 125 25.03 -5.95 -7.74
N PRO A 126 24.54 -6.88 -6.91
CA PRO A 126 24.44 -8.27 -7.34
C PRO A 126 23.64 -8.30 -8.64
N GLU A 127 24.22 -8.82 -9.69
CA GLU A 127 23.49 -9.06 -10.94
C GLU A 127 22.37 -10.06 -10.63
N VAL A 128 21.16 -9.75 -11.11
CA VAL A 128 20.02 -10.64 -10.99
C VAL A 128 20.29 -11.88 -11.83
N HIS A 129 20.39 -13.04 -11.21
CA HIS A 129 20.67 -14.30 -11.89
C HIS A 129 19.38 -15.12 -12.11
N LEU A 130 18.56 -14.69 -13.08
CA LEU A 130 17.45 -15.53 -13.55
C LEU A 130 17.96 -16.58 -14.53
N THR A 131 17.46 -17.79 -14.39
CA THR A 131 17.70 -18.83 -15.40
C THR A 131 16.98 -18.51 -16.72
N PRO A 132 17.43 -19.05 -17.87
CA PRO A 132 16.69 -18.89 -19.12
C PRO A 132 15.21 -19.31 -19.01
N ASP A 133 14.91 -20.41 -18.31
CA ASP A 133 13.56 -20.92 -18.12
C ASP A 133 12.72 -19.95 -17.27
N GLN A 134 13.27 -19.36 -16.21
CA GLN A 134 12.63 -18.33 -15.43
C GLN A 134 12.33 -17.07 -16.26
N THR A 135 13.25 -16.66 -17.11
CA THR A 135 13.03 -15.54 -18.02
C THR A 135 11.90 -15.82 -19.03
N ILE A 136 11.87 -17.03 -19.60
CA ILE A 136 10.78 -17.45 -20.50
C ILE A 136 9.44 -17.47 -19.78
N PHE A 137 9.39 -18.01 -18.54
CA PHE A 137 8.19 -18.01 -17.71
C PHE A 137 7.66 -16.58 -17.48
N LEU A 138 8.51 -15.65 -17.04
CA LEU A 138 8.11 -14.26 -16.79
C LEU A 138 7.68 -13.53 -18.08
N ARG A 139 8.31 -13.81 -19.22
CA ARG A 139 7.90 -13.25 -20.51
C ARG A 139 6.53 -13.77 -20.96
N LYS A 140 6.26 -15.06 -20.79
CA LYS A 140 4.92 -15.64 -21.03
C LYS A 140 3.87 -15.02 -20.09
N LEU A 141 4.23 -14.85 -18.83
CA LEU A 141 3.35 -14.21 -17.85
C LEU A 141 3.03 -12.76 -18.29
N ALA A 142 4.03 -11.97 -18.70
CA ALA A 142 3.81 -10.61 -19.20
C ALA A 142 2.86 -10.60 -20.42
N ARG A 143 3.00 -11.57 -21.34
CA ARG A 143 2.13 -11.68 -22.50
C ARG A 143 0.68 -12.05 -22.12
N LYS A 144 0.49 -12.94 -21.14
CA LYS A 144 -0.83 -13.30 -20.62
C LYS A 144 -1.49 -12.13 -19.88
N THR A 145 -0.73 -11.42 -19.05
CA THR A 145 -1.20 -10.23 -18.34
C THR A 145 -1.63 -9.12 -19.31
N TRP A 146 -0.88 -8.89 -20.39
CA TRP A 146 -1.29 -7.96 -21.45
C TRP A 146 -2.61 -8.38 -22.12
N ALA A 147 -2.88 -9.68 -22.26
CA ALA A 147 -4.09 -10.19 -22.89
C ALA A 147 -5.38 -9.70 -22.20
N PHE A 148 -5.35 -9.41 -20.89
CA PHE A 148 -6.45 -8.76 -20.19
C PHE A 148 -6.82 -7.41 -20.83
N PHE A 149 -5.85 -6.53 -21.01
CA PHE A 149 -6.07 -5.21 -21.62
C PHE A 149 -6.41 -5.31 -23.10
N GLU A 150 -5.87 -6.31 -23.79
CA GLU A 150 -6.16 -6.59 -25.19
C GLU A 150 -7.61 -7.02 -25.41
N GLN A 151 -8.17 -7.80 -24.46
CA GLN A 151 -9.52 -8.34 -24.50
C GLN A 151 -10.58 -7.35 -24.01
N PHE A 152 -10.33 -6.69 -22.87
CA PHE A 152 -11.35 -5.95 -22.13
C PHE A 152 -11.28 -4.44 -22.30
N VAL A 153 -10.20 -3.86 -22.82
CA VAL A 153 -10.09 -2.42 -23.05
C VAL A 153 -10.30 -2.14 -24.52
N GLY A 154 -11.54 -1.87 -24.90
CA GLY A 154 -11.99 -1.69 -26.29
C GLY A 154 -13.16 -0.73 -26.42
N ALA A 155 -13.80 -0.77 -27.57
CA ALA A 155 -14.91 0.15 -27.91
C ALA A 155 -16.13 -0.02 -26.99
N ASP A 156 -16.41 -1.22 -26.51
CA ASP A 156 -17.56 -1.55 -25.68
C ASP A 156 -17.55 -0.81 -24.33
N ASP A 157 -16.37 -0.59 -23.76
CA ASP A 157 -16.12 0.20 -22.55
C ASP A 157 -15.46 1.55 -22.86
N HIS A 158 -15.65 2.09 -24.08
CA HIS A 158 -15.14 3.37 -24.52
C HIS A 158 -13.62 3.53 -24.34
N TRP A 159 -12.86 2.43 -24.45
CA TRP A 159 -11.41 2.37 -24.27
C TRP A 159 -10.94 2.65 -22.84
N LEU A 160 -11.84 2.60 -21.87
CA LEU A 160 -11.53 2.59 -20.43
C LEU A 160 -11.43 1.14 -19.94
N PRO A 161 -10.54 0.84 -18.98
CA PRO A 161 -10.49 -0.50 -18.40
C PRO A 161 -11.69 -0.74 -17.50
N PRO A 162 -12.42 -1.88 -17.64
CA PRO A 162 -13.35 -2.30 -16.62
C PRO A 162 -12.59 -2.61 -15.32
N ASP A 163 -13.24 -2.50 -14.17
CA ASP A 163 -12.62 -2.70 -12.87
C ASP A 163 -12.07 -4.12 -12.71
N ASN A 164 -12.90 -5.10 -13.04
CA ASN A 164 -12.50 -6.50 -12.98
C ASN A 164 -13.31 -7.36 -13.96
N PHE A 165 -12.74 -8.53 -14.26
CA PHE A 165 -13.44 -9.65 -14.87
C PHE A 165 -13.42 -10.82 -13.89
N GLN A 166 -14.59 -11.23 -13.42
CA GLN A 166 -14.78 -12.43 -12.62
C GLN A 166 -15.13 -13.60 -13.53
N GLU A 167 -14.39 -14.69 -13.45
CA GLU A 167 -14.60 -15.88 -14.26
C GLU A 167 -15.53 -16.88 -13.57
N HIS A 168 -15.47 -16.99 -12.24
CA HIS A 168 -16.24 -17.91 -11.42
C HIS A 168 -16.66 -17.18 -10.11
N PRO A 169 -17.83 -17.49 -9.49
CA PRO A 169 -18.82 -18.53 -9.83
C PRO A 169 -19.69 -18.19 -11.04
N VAL A 170 -19.77 -16.94 -11.45
CA VAL A 170 -20.48 -16.46 -12.65
C VAL A 170 -19.57 -15.53 -13.41
N ALA A 171 -19.47 -15.70 -14.73
CA ALA A 171 -18.67 -14.81 -15.56
C ALA A 171 -19.34 -13.43 -15.62
N VAL A 172 -18.65 -12.41 -15.07
CA VAL A 172 -19.14 -11.03 -14.99
C VAL A 172 -18.01 -10.05 -15.22
N ILE A 173 -18.24 -9.05 -16.07
CA ILE A 173 -17.37 -7.88 -16.23
C ILE A 173 -17.96 -6.74 -15.40
N ALA A 174 -17.15 -6.11 -14.56
CA ALA A 174 -17.55 -4.94 -13.79
C ALA A 174 -17.30 -3.67 -14.63
N HIS A 175 -18.34 -3.22 -15.32
CA HIS A 175 -18.33 -2.06 -16.22
C HIS A 175 -18.25 -0.72 -15.47
N ARG A 176 -17.21 -0.58 -14.66
CA ARG A 176 -16.87 0.65 -13.92
C ARG A 176 -15.34 0.80 -13.90
N THR A 177 -14.86 2.02 -13.71
CA THR A 177 -13.43 2.31 -13.70
C THR A 177 -13.08 3.40 -12.70
N SER A 178 -11.82 3.39 -12.20
CA SER A 178 -11.25 4.41 -11.33
C SER A 178 -10.11 5.16 -12.03
N PRO A 179 -9.69 6.34 -11.53
CA PRO A 179 -8.52 7.04 -12.08
C PRO A 179 -7.24 6.21 -12.02
N THR A 180 -7.04 5.40 -10.97
CA THR A 180 -5.90 4.47 -10.89
C THR A 180 -5.94 3.44 -12.00
N ASN A 181 -7.11 2.84 -12.28
CA ASN A 181 -7.30 1.90 -13.38
C ASN A 181 -6.99 2.55 -14.73
N MET A 182 -7.48 3.77 -14.98
CA MET A 182 -7.22 4.53 -16.22
C MET A 182 -5.72 4.78 -16.42
N GLY A 183 -5.03 5.24 -15.37
CA GLY A 183 -3.59 5.52 -15.42
C GLY A 183 -2.76 4.27 -15.69
N LEU A 184 -3.06 3.16 -15.02
CA LEU A 184 -2.36 1.89 -15.21
C LEU A 184 -2.63 1.29 -16.59
N ALA A 185 -3.84 1.39 -17.15
CA ALA A 185 -4.14 0.92 -18.51
C ALA A 185 -3.37 1.71 -19.57
N LEU A 186 -3.20 3.03 -19.40
CA LEU A 186 -2.37 3.84 -20.28
C LEU A 186 -0.89 3.43 -20.23
N LEU A 187 -0.35 3.16 -19.04
CA LEU A 187 1.02 2.65 -18.90
C LEU A 187 1.15 1.19 -19.36
N ALA A 188 0.08 0.38 -19.24
CA ALA A 188 0.05 -0.97 -19.81
C ALA A 188 0.14 -0.94 -21.33
N ASN A 189 -0.55 -0.01 -22.02
CA ASN A 189 -0.38 0.19 -23.47
C ASN A 189 1.08 0.51 -23.84
N LEU A 190 1.73 1.39 -23.07
CA LEU A 190 3.13 1.75 -23.29
C LEU A 190 4.08 0.58 -23.01
N SER A 191 3.82 -0.22 -21.96
CA SER A 191 4.57 -1.45 -21.65
C SER A 191 4.40 -2.50 -22.76
N ALA A 192 3.18 -2.66 -23.29
CA ALA A 192 2.92 -3.58 -24.39
C ALA A 192 3.71 -3.22 -25.65
N TYR A 193 3.85 -1.93 -25.94
CA TYR A 193 4.73 -1.45 -27.01
C TYR A 193 6.21 -1.78 -26.71
N ASP A 194 6.65 -1.54 -25.48
CA ASP A 194 8.02 -1.83 -25.04
C ASP A 194 8.36 -3.32 -25.15
N PHE A 195 7.41 -4.21 -24.85
CA PHE A 195 7.55 -5.66 -25.04
C PHE A 195 7.45 -6.11 -26.50
N GLY A 196 6.94 -5.25 -27.39
CA GLY A 196 6.68 -5.58 -28.79
C GLY A 196 5.37 -6.34 -29.00
N TYR A 197 4.40 -6.26 -28.08
CA TYR A 197 3.08 -6.87 -28.23
C TYR A 197 2.15 -6.07 -29.13
N ILE A 198 2.36 -4.75 -29.22
CA ILE A 198 1.61 -3.85 -30.13
C ILE A 198 2.55 -2.96 -30.92
N SER A 199 2.11 -2.49 -32.09
CA SER A 199 2.81 -1.52 -32.92
C SER A 199 2.70 -0.09 -32.34
N ALA A 200 3.54 0.84 -32.85
CA ALA A 200 3.43 2.26 -32.50
C ALA A 200 2.09 2.85 -32.95
N GLY A 201 1.55 2.39 -34.09
CA GLY A 201 0.22 2.79 -34.57
C GLY A 201 -0.87 2.41 -33.58
N GLN A 202 -0.86 1.20 -33.06
CA GLN A 202 -1.81 0.73 -32.07
C GLN A 202 -1.68 1.46 -30.72
N LEU A 203 -0.46 1.69 -30.24
CA LEU A 203 -0.23 2.50 -29.04
C LEU A 203 -0.88 3.89 -29.19
N ILE A 204 -0.67 4.56 -30.33
CA ILE A 204 -1.26 5.88 -30.61
C ILE A 204 -2.79 5.80 -30.64
N GLU A 205 -3.35 4.81 -31.32
CA GLU A 205 -4.81 4.63 -31.45
C GLU A 205 -5.46 4.40 -30.10
N ARG A 206 -4.99 3.43 -29.31
CA ARG A 206 -5.52 3.09 -27.99
C ARG A 206 -5.42 4.27 -27.04
N THR A 207 -4.25 4.95 -27.02
CA THR A 207 -4.03 6.13 -26.17
C THR A 207 -4.92 7.30 -26.59
N THR A 208 -5.08 7.56 -27.89
CA THR A 208 -5.95 8.61 -28.41
C THR A 208 -7.41 8.38 -28.00
N ASN A 209 -7.91 7.17 -28.17
CA ASN A 209 -9.27 6.82 -27.82
C ASN A 209 -9.52 6.93 -26.32
N ALA A 210 -8.62 6.42 -25.47
CA ALA A 210 -8.72 6.52 -24.03
C ALA A 210 -8.70 7.98 -23.55
N LEU A 211 -7.73 8.80 -23.98
CA LEU A 211 -7.65 10.21 -23.57
C LEU A 211 -8.83 11.05 -24.12
N ARG A 212 -9.37 10.72 -25.31
CA ARG A 212 -10.58 11.35 -25.82
C ARG A 212 -11.78 11.06 -24.93
N THR A 213 -11.99 9.82 -24.50
CA THR A 213 -13.04 9.44 -23.57
C THR A 213 -12.87 10.15 -22.23
N MET A 214 -11.66 10.12 -21.67
CA MET A 214 -11.33 10.83 -20.42
C MET A 214 -11.63 12.33 -20.51
N GLY A 215 -11.40 12.95 -21.70
CA GLY A 215 -11.72 14.35 -21.94
C GLY A 215 -13.20 14.69 -21.82
N GLY A 216 -14.09 13.72 -22.10
CA GLY A 216 -15.54 13.85 -21.99
C GLY A 216 -16.11 13.56 -20.61
N LEU A 217 -15.33 13.00 -19.69
CA LEU A 217 -15.80 12.67 -18.34
C LEU A 217 -16.04 13.93 -17.49
N GLU A 218 -17.07 13.91 -16.67
CA GLU A 218 -17.34 14.94 -15.67
C GLU A 218 -16.25 14.94 -14.59
N ARG A 219 -15.79 16.13 -14.19
CA ARG A 219 -14.67 16.32 -13.23
C ARG A 219 -15.00 17.38 -12.20
N HIS A 220 -14.43 17.27 -11.02
CA HIS A 220 -14.50 18.29 -9.97
C HIS A 220 -13.14 18.96 -9.78
N ARG A 221 -13.01 20.26 -10.03
CA ARG A 221 -11.72 21.01 -9.92
C ARG A 221 -10.56 20.29 -10.62
N SER A 222 -10.77 19.88 -11.84
CA SER A 222 -9.88 19.07 -12.68
C SER A 222 -9.66 17.61 -12.22
N HIS A 223 -10.08 17.22 -11.03
CA HIS A 223 -10.01 15.84 -10.57
C HIS A 223 -11.09 14.98 -11.21
N PHE A 224 -10.75 13.77 -11.56
CA PHE A 224 -11.72 12.73 -11.88
C PHE A 224 -12.38 12.22 -10.60
N TYR A 225 -13.65 11.82 -10.69
CA TYR A 225 -14.32 11.12 -9.60
C TYR A 225 -13.74 9.73 -9.40
N ASN A 226 -13.94 9.18 -8.21
CA ASN A 226 -13.38 7.88 -7.84
C ASN A 226 -13.89 6.73 -8.73
N TRP A 227 -15.16 6.78 -9.13
CA TRP A 227 -15.76 5.74 -9.96
C TRP A 227 -16.62 6.32 -11.08
N TYR A 228 -16.48 5.72 -12.27
CA TYR A 228 -17.35 5.95 -13.42
C TYR A 228 -17.89 4.63 -13.94
N ASP A 229 -19.13 4.63 -14.41
CA ASP A 229 -19.65 3.57 -15.25
C ASP A 229 -19.03 3.70 -16.66
N THR A 230 -18.40 2.63 -17.16
CA THR A 230 -17.65 2.66 -18.43
C THR A 230 -18.54 2.65 -19.65
N GLN A 231 -19.80 2.23 -19.53
CA GLN A 231 -20.77 2.19 -20.63
C GLN A 231 -21.53 3.51 -20.76
N THR A 232 -21.93 4.11 -19.65
CA THR A 232 -22.70 5.37 -19.65
C THR A 232 -21.82 6.61 -19.50
N LEU A 233 -20.58 6.45 -19.11
CA LEU A 233 -19.57 7.47 -18.82
C LEU A 233 -20.00 8.44 -17.69
N LYS A 234 -20.93 8.03 -16.84
CA LYS A 234 -21.41 8.83 -15.72
C LYS A 234 -20.66 8.49 -14.44
N PRO A 235 -20.40 9.47 -13.56
CA PRO A 235 -19.86 9.19 -12.24
C PRO A 235 -20.84 8.36 -11.42
N LEU A 236 -20.32 7.38 -10.67
CA LEU A 236 -21.10 6.58 -9.73
C LEU A 236 -21.25 7.32 -8.41
N LEU A 237 -22.42 7.14 -7.76
CA LEU A 237 -22.70 7.74 -6.46
C LEU A 237 -22.11 6.90 -5.31
N PRO A 238 -21.62 7.56 -4.24
CA PRO A 238 -21.53 9.00 -4.05
C PRO A 238 -20.44 9.63 -4.93
N THR A 239 -20.67 10.87 -5.43
CA THR A 239 -19.64 11.60 -6.17
C THR A 239 -18.50 11.97 -5.22
N TYR A 240 -17.37 11.33 -5.41
CA TYR A 240 -16.23 11.40 -4.49
C TYR A 240 -14.92 11.60 -5.26
N VAL A 241 -14.05 12.45 -4.75
CA VAL A 241 -12.68 12.63 -5.24
C VAL A 241 -11.75 11.92 -4.28
N SER A 242 -11.09 10.86 -4.73
CA SER A 242 -10.03 10.17 -3.98
C SER A 242 -8.69 10.87 -4.23
N THR A 243 -7.98 11.19 -3.17
CA THR A 243 -6.68 11.85 -3.24
C THR A 243 -5.63 10.93 -3.85
N VAL A 244 -5.58 9.67 -3.42
CA VAL A 244 -4.59 8.70 -3.90
C VAL A 244 -4.81 8.36 -5.37
N ASP A 245 -6.07 8.15 -5.80
CA ASP A 245 -6.39 7.86 -7.19
C ASP A 245 -6.04 9.02 -8.12
N SER A 246 -6.31 10.26 -7.68
CA SER A 246 -5.91 11.47 -8.40
C SER A 246 -4.40 11.57 -8.56
N GLY A 247 -3.65 11.28 -7.49
CA GLY A 247 -2.19 11.31 -7.50
C GLY A 247 -1.57 10.20 -8.34
N ASN A 248 -2.13 9.00 -8.28
CA ASN A 248 -1.70 7.87 -9.11
C ASN A 248 -1.89 8.19 -10.59
N LEU A 249 -3.08 8.65 -10.98
CA LEU A 249 -3.35 9.05 -12.36
C LEU A 249 -2.39 10.15 -12.82
N ALA A 250 -2.18 11.20 -12.03
CA ALA A 250 -1.26 12.28 -12.37
C ALA A 250 0.19 11.78 -12.56
N GLY A 251 0.69 10.93 -11.66
CA GLY A 251 2.01 10.30 -11.77
C GLY A 251 2.14 9.42 -13.01
N HIS A 252 1.11 8.64 -13.32
CA HIS A 252 1.09 7.79 -14.52
C HIS A 252 1.04 8.60 -15.82
N LEU A 253 0.24 9.66 -15.89
CA LEU A 253 0.15 10.54 -17.05
C LEU A 253 1.47 11.29 -17.30
N LEU A 254 2.13 11.76 -16.25
CA LEU A 254 3.43 12.42 -16.34
C LEU A 254 4.56 11.43 -16.68
N THR A 255 4.38 10.14 -16.43
CA THR A 255 5.28 9.08 -16.88
C THR A 255 5.01 8.68 -18.35
N LEU A 256 3.74 8.68 -18.77
CA LEU A 256 3.33 8.42 -20.15
C LEU A 256 3.90 9.47 -21.11
N ARG A 257 3.84 10.73 -20.73
CA ARG A 257 4.26 11.90 -21.54
C ARG A 257 5.65 11.75 -22.17
N PRO A 258 6.74 11.54 -21.43
CA PRO A 258 8.06 11.37 -22.03
C PRO A 258 8.15 10.09 -22.87
N GLY A 259 7.38 9.05 -22.54
CA GLY A 259 7.27 7.85 -23.38
C GLY A 259 6.75 8.16 -24.77
N LEU A 260 5.69 8.97 -24.88
CA LEU A 260 5.13 9.40 -26.16
C LEU A 260 6.09 10.32 -26.92
N LEU A 261 6.74 11.27 -26.22
CA LEU A 261 7.67 12.24 -26.82
C LEU A 261 8.98 11.59 -27.32
N ALA A 262 9.33 10.41 -26.83
CA ALA A 262 10.50 9.66 -27.29
C ALA A 262 10.27 8.87 -28.60
N LEU A 263 9.02 8.55 -28.93
CA LEU A 263 8.68 7.74 -30.12
C LEU A 263 9.14 8.35 -31.47
N PRO A 264 9.08 9.68 -31.71
CA PRO A 264 9.58 10.27 -32.96
C PRO A 264 11.05 9.97 -33.27
N ASP A 265 11.87 9.74 -32.25
CA ASP A 265 13.30 9.48 -32.38
C ASP A 265 13.63 7.97 -32.39
N GLN A 266 12.64 7.10 -32.27
CA GLN A 266 12.77 5.65 -32.41
C GLN A 266 12.53 5.21 -33.85
N LYS A 267 13.12 4.06 -34.24
CA LYS A 267 12.88 3.42 -35.54
C LYS A 267 11.39 3.09 -35.71
N ILE A 268 10.83 3.28 -36.91
CA ILE A 268 9.40 3.03 -37.22
C ILE A 268 8.99 1.56 -36.98
N LEU A 269 9.94 0.63 -37.04
CA LEU A 269 9.77 -0.75 -36.61
C LEU A 269 10.42 -0.91 -35.24
N GLY A 270 9.63 -1.20 -34.25
CA GLY A 270 10.07 -1.34 -32.84
C GLY A 270 11.15 -2.44 -32.74
N PRO A 271 12.14 -2.24 -31.88
CA PRO A 271 13.31 -3.15 -31.82
C PRO A 271 12.97 -4.54 -31.26
N ARG A 272 11.85 -4.67 -30.53
CA ARG A 272 11.45 -5.91 -29.84
C ARG A 272 10.24 -6.61 -30.44
N PHE A 273 9.80 -6.28 -31.66
CA PHE A 273 8.62 -6.91 -32.25
C PHE A 273 8.76 -8.43 -32.39
N LEU A 274 9.98 -8.92 -32.70
CA LEU A 274 10.28 -10.36 -32.80
C LEU A 274 10.22 -11.04 -31.41
N ASP A 275 10.68 -10.37 -30.37
CA ASP A 275 10.58 -10.87 -29.00
C ASP A 275 9.11 -11.01 -28.60
N GLY A 276 8.28 -10.00 -28.87
CA GLY A 276 6.84 -10.04 -28.59
C GLY A 276 6.10 -11.16 -29.33
N LEU A 277 6.48 -11.43 -30.60
CA LEU A 277 5.97 -12.58 -31.34
C LEU A 277 6.42 -13.90 -30.74
N SER A 278 7.65 -14.00 -30.24
CA SER A 278 8.18 -15.16 -29.55
C SER A 278 7.38 -15.48 -28.27
N ASP A 279 7.05 -14.46 -27.48
CA ASP A 279 6.26 -14.61 -26.25
C ASP A 279 4.84 -15.11 -26.56
N THR A 280 4.20 -14.56 -27.61
CA THR A 280 2.87 -14.97 -28.05
C THR A 280 2.88 -16.40 -28.59
N LEU A 281 3.89 -16.74 -29.41
CA LEU A 281 4.09 -18.12 -29.88
C LEU A 281 4.30 -19.10 -28.73
N GLY A 282 5.12 -18.74 -27.74
CA GLY A 282 5.36 -19.54 -26.55
C GLY A 282 4.09 -19.88 -25.78
N THR A 283 3.21 -18.89 -25.61
CA THR A 283 1.90 -19.09 -24.96
C THR A 283 0.94 -19.94 -25.80
N LEU A 284 0.95 -19.72 -27.13
CA LEU A 284 0.13 -20.52 -28.05
C LEU A 284 0.55 -22.01 -28.02
N LYS A 285 1.85 -22.30 -27.96
CA LYS A 285 2.37 -23.66 -27.89
C LYS A 285 1.92 -24.42 -26.66
N ASP A 286 1.79 -23.74 -25.53
CA ASP A 286 1.33 -24.36 -24.29
C ASP A 286 -0.16 -24.76 -24.34
N THR A 287 -0.95 -24.14 -25.23
CA THR A 287 -2.39 -24.36 -25.34
C THR A 287 -2.81 -25.17 -26.57
N ALA A 288 -1.95 -25.23 -27.60
CA ALA A 288 -2.27 -25.88 -28.88
C ALA A 288 -2.05 -27.39 -28.85
N GLY A 289 -3.04 -28.15 -29.35
CA GLY A 289 -2.93 -29.59 -29.51
C GLY A 289 -2.18 -30.04 -30.80
N GLU A 290 -2.07 -31.35 -30.98
CA GLU A 290 -1.36 -32.01 -32.08
C GLU A 290 -1.58 -31.43 -33.52
N PRO A 291 -2.81 -31.01 -33.94
CA PRO A 291 -3.03 -30.58 -35.33
C PRO A 291 -2.20 -29.38 -35.77
N ALA A 292 -1.80 -28.50 -34.83
CA ALA A 292 -1.07 -27.27 -35.12
C ALA A 292 0.46 -27.40 -34.97
N GLN A 293 0.98 -28.46 -34.40
CA GLN A 293 2.40 -28.60 -34.00
C GLN A 293 3.38 -28.37 -35.17
N ALA A 294 3.07 -28.93 -36.35
CA ALA A 294 3.94 -28.79 -37.54
C ALA A 294 4.01 -27.35 -38.02
N LEU A 295 2.89 -26.61 -37.98
CA LEU A 295 2.81 -25.20 -38.39
C LEU A 295 3.46 -24.28 -37.36
N LEU A 296 3.30 -24.58 -36.09
CA LEU A 296 3.97 -23.88 -34.96
C LEU A 296 5.49 -24.03 -35.09
N ALA A 297 5.98 -25.23 -35.38
CA ALA A 297 7.41 -25.45 -35.64
C ALA A 297 7.91 -24.72 -36.94
N LYS A 298 7.06 -24.58 -37.98
CA LYS A 298 7.36 -23.78 -39.17
C LYS A 298 7.46 -22.31 -38.81
N PHE A 299 6.50 -21.78 -38.04
CA PHE A 299 6.52 -20.37 -37.59
C PHE A 299 7.76 -20.09 -36.74
N GLN A 300 8.10 -20.98 -35.84
CA GLN A 300 9.28 -20.84 -34.99
C GLN A 300 10.55 -20.73 -35.81
N ARG A 301 10.75 -21.60 -36.81
CA ARG A 301 11.92 -21.55 -37.69
C ARG A 301 12.01 -20.22 -38.45
N HIS A 302 10.87 -19.71 -38.93
CA HIS A 302 10.84 -18.40 -39.59
C HIS A 302 11.20 -17.28 -38.62
N LEU A 303 10.72 -17.34 -37.39
CA LEU A 303 11.01 -16.36 -36.35
C LEU A 303 12.48 -16.39 -35.91
N GLU A 304 13.06 -17.58 -35.68
CA GLU A 304 14.49 -17.77 -35.38
C GLU A 304 15.39 -17.23 -36.48
N ALA A 305 15.08 -17.54 -37.74
CA ALA A 305 15.80 -16.99 -38.88
C ALA A 305 15.70 -15.45 -38.94
N ALA A 306 14.56 -14.88 -38.56
CA ALA A 306 14.38 -13.42 -38.49
C ALA A 306 15.20 -12.80 -37.34
N VAL A 307 15.28 -13.44 -36.21
CA VAL A 307 16.08 -13.00 -35.04
C VAL A 307 17.57 -13.04 -35.36
N GLU A 308 18.04 -14.09 -36.05
CA GLU A 308 19.44 -14.21 -36.47
C GLU A 308 19.82 -13.17 -37.55
N SER A 309 18.95 -12.98 -38.56
CA SER A 309 19.23 -12.07 -39.68
C SER A 309 19.10 -10.59 -39.34
N LYS A 310 18.33 -10.27 -38.28
CA LYS A 310 18.02 -8.90 -37.78
C LYS A 310 17.74 -7.97 -38.99
N PRO A 311 16.53 -7.95 -39.57
CA PRO A 311 16.22 -7.18 -40.73
C PRO A 311 16.54 -5.69 -40.50
N THR A 312 17.54 -5.17 -41.21
CA THR A 312 18.01 -3.78 -41.10
C THR A 312 17.40 -2.89 -42.20
N THR A 313 16.75 -3.49 -43.19
CA THR A 313 16.13 -2.78 -44.31
C THR A 313 14.61 -2.98 -44.32
N LEU A 314 13.89 -2.01 -44.92
CA LEU A 314 12.44 -2.06 -45.05
C LEU A 314 11.97 -3.26 -45.87
N THR A 315 12.68 -3.55 -46.97
CA THR A 315 12.40 -4.71 -47.83
C THR A 315 12.58 -6.03 -47.09
N ALA A 316 13.68 -6.19 -46.36
CA ALA A 316 13.91 -7.41 -45.55
C ALA A 316 12.88 -7.57 -44.43
N ALA A 317 12.54 -6.47 -43.75
CA ALA A 317 11.54 -6.46 -42.70
C ALA A 317 10.14 -6.85 -43.22
N ARG A 318 9.74 -6.28 -44.37
CA ARG A 318 8.48 -6.62 -45.03
C ARG A 318 8.40 -8.10 -45.36
N LEU A 319 9.42 -8.62 -46.09
CA LEU A 319 9.46 -10.03 -46.49
C LEU A 319 9.44 -10.99 -45.28
N CYS A 320 10.09 -10.61 -44.20
CA CYS A 320 10.04 -11.35 -42.95
C CYS A 320 8.62 -11.37 -42.38
N LEU A 321 7.98 -10.20 -42.28
CA LEU A 321 6.62 -10.06 -41.73
C LEU A 321 5.59 -10.74 -42.64
N ASP A 322 5.69 -10.66 -43.96
CA ASP A 322 4.82 -11.38 -44.91
C ASP A 322 4.84 -12.89 -44.67
N ARG A 323 6.04 -13.47 -44.46
CA ARG A 323 6.20 -14.92 -44.20
C ARG A 323 5.60 -15.32 -42.85
N LEU A 324 5.82 -14.51 -41.81
CA LEU A 324 5.29 -14.75 -40.49
C LEU A 324 3.76 -14.62 -40.50
N THR A 325 3.21 -13.58 -41.14
CA THR A 325 1.75 -13.38 -41.26
C THR A 325 1.09 -14.55 -42.00
N THR A 326 1.65 -14.95 -43.14
CA THR A 326 1.13 -16.10 -43.91
C THR A 326 1.10 -17.37 -43.06
N THR A 327 2.18 -17.64 -42.32
CA THR A 327 2.25 -18.84 -41.49
C THR A 327 1.29 -18.74 -40.30
N ALA A 328 1.09 -17.53 -39.70
CA ALA A 328 0.10 -17.32 -38.63
C ALA A 328 -1.35 -17.56 -39.14
N GLU A 329 -1.64 -17.15 -40.37
CA GLU A 329 -2.93 -17.44 -41.03
C GLU A 329 -3.15 -18.95 -41.27
N GLU A 330 -2.11 -19.68 -41.70
CA GLU A 330 -2.16 -21.15 -41.80
C GLU A 330 -2.43 -21.80 -40.46
N ILE A 331 -1.80 -21.34 -39.37
CA ILE A 331 -2.04 -21.82 -37.98
C ILE A 331 -3.49 -21.55 -37.59
N LEU A 332 -3.98 -20.34 -37.76
CA LEU A 332 -5.35 -19.97 -37.43
C LEU A 332 -6.38 -20.80 -38.24
N ALA A 333 -6.10 -21.01 -39.53
CA ALA A 333 -6.97 -21.85 -40.35
C ALA A 333 -7.03 -23.31 -39.90
N SER A 334 -5.95 -23.86 -39.34
CA SER A 334 -5.88 -25.22 -38.84
C SER A 334 -6.69 -25.45 -37.57
N LEU A 335 -6.98 -24.38 -36.81
CA LEU A 335 -7.70 -24.41 -35.53
C LEU A 335 -9.20 -24.07 -35.66
N LYS A 336 -9.71 -23.78 -36.87
CA LYS A 336 -11.11 -23.35 -37.09
C LYS A 336 -12.20 -24.35 -36.66
N GLY A 337 -11.85 -25.58 -36.23
CA GLY A 337 -12.77 -26.59 -35.72
C GLY A 337 -13.14 -26.49 -34.23
N ALA A 338 -12.49 -25.58 -33.46
CA ALA A 338 -12.73 -25.38 -32.03
C ALA A 338 -12.86 -23.89 -31.70
N PRO A 339 -13.98 -23.22 -32.03
CA PRO A 339 -14.11 -21.77 -32.07
C PRO A 339 -13.92 -21.05 -30.70
N GLU A 340 -14.07 -21.73 -29.59
CA GLU A 340 -14.01 -21.14 -28.23
C GLU A 340 -12.82 -21.64 -27.40
N SER A 341 -11.79 -22.25 -28.04
CA SER A 341 -10.63 -22.73 -27.29
C SER A 341 -9.60 -21.63 -27.01
N HIS A 342 -8.90 -21.71 -25.90
CA HIS A 342 -7.77 -20.82 -25.59
C HIS A 342 -6.73 -20.81 -26.72
N ALA A 343 -6.48 -21.95 -27.36
CA ALA A 343 -5.57 -22.06 -28.50
C ALA A 343 -6.03 -21.20 -29.70
N THR A 344 -7.32 -21.17 -29.99
CA THR A 344 -7.88 -20.34 -31.05
C THR A 344 -7.72 -18.86 -30.75
N TRP A 345 -7.95 -18.44 -29.51
CA TRP A 345 -7.74 -17.07 -29.08
C TRP A 345 -6.28 -16.64 -29.26
N TRP A 346 -5.32 -17.45 -28.82
CA TRP A 346 -3.89 -17.17 -28.96
C TRP A 346 -3.42 -17.17 -30.41
N ALA A 347 -4.01 -18.02 -31.28
CA ALA A 347 -3.73 -18.02 -32.71
C ALA A 347 -4.25 -16.73 -33.37
N HIS A 348 -5.44 -16.25 -32.96
CA HIS A 348 -5.93 -14.94 -33.39
C HIS A 348 -5.02 -13.81 -32.92
N ALA A 349 -4.56 -13.84 -31.68
CA ALA A 349 -3.65 -12.84 -31.14
C ALA A 349 -2.30 -12.80 -31.91
N LEU A 350 -1.71 -13.98 -32.20
CA LEU A 350 -0.48 -14.07 -32.99
C LEU A 350 -0.67 -13.51 -34.42
N ASN A 351 -1.76 -13.90 -35.08
CA ASN A 351 -2.07 -13.43 -36.44
C ASN A 351 -2.30 -11.91 -36.46
N ARG A 352 -3.08 -11.39 -35.50
CA ARG A 352 -3.34 -9.96 -35.36
C ARG A 352 -2.03 -9.20 -35.12
N GLN A 353 -1.17 -9.65 -34.23
CA GLN A 353 0.12 -9.03 -33.90
C GLN A 353 1.03 -8.95 -35.17
N CYS A 354 1.11 -10.03 -35.96
CA CYS A 354 1.87 -10.02 -37.23
C CYS A 354 1.30 -9.01 -38.23
N ARG A 355 -0.03 -9.01 -38.42
CA ARG A 355 -0.72 -8.09 -39.34
C ARG A 355 -0.55 -6.63 -38.93
N ASP A 356 -0.78 -6.31 -37.66
CA ASP A 356 -0.71 -4.94 -37.16
C ASP A 356 0.69 -4.33 -37.32
N VAL A 357 1.75 -5.12 -37.13
CA VAL A 357 3.12 -4.67 -37.38
C VAL A 357 3.38 -4.49 -38.86
N LEU A 358 2.90 -5.40 -39.71
CA LEU A 358 3.03 -5.31 -41.17
C LEU A 358 2.25 -4.11 -41.71
N ASP A 359 1.00 -3.94 -41.33
CA ASP A 359 0.13 -2.82 -41.73
C ASP A 359 0.72 -1.47 -41.32
N ASP A 360 1.25 -1.38 -40.06
CA ASP A 360 1.91 -0.16 -39.58
C ASP A 360 3.18 0.17 -40.37
N LEU A 361 4.00 -0.85 -40.71
CA LEU A 361 5.15 -0.68 -41.59
C LEU A 361 4.73 -0.20 -42.96
N MET A 362 3.69 -0.82 -43.56
CA MET A 362 3.19 -0.46 -44.89
C MET A 362 2.48 0.90 -44.93
N PHE A 363 1.86 1.32 -43.81
CA PHE A 363 1.31 2.65 -43.66
C PHE A 363 2.41 3.72 -43.72
N LEU A 364 3.54 3.49 -43.03
CA LEU A 364 4.65 4.45 -42.96
C LEU A 364 5.65 4.34 -44.12
N ALA A 365 5.84 3.14 -44.72
CA ALA A 365 6.78 2.92 -45.80
C ALA A 365 6.12 2.17 -46.99
N PRO A 366 5.10 2.77 -47.65
CA PRO A 366 4.33 2.09 -48.70
C PRO A 366 5.15 1.75 -49.98
N TRP A 367 6.29 2.39 -50.16
CA TRP A 367 7.19 2.06 -51.30
C TRP A 367 7.90 0.73 -51.11
N ALA A 368 7.92 0.14 -49.93
CA ALA A 368 8.44 -1.21 -49.72
C ALA A 368 7.66 -2.28 -50.51
N LEU A 369 6.45 -1.96 -51.06
CA LEU A 369 5.67 -2.79 -51.95
C LEU A 369 6.12 -2.69 -53.42
N LEU A 370 6.83 -1.63 -53.78
CA LEU A 370 7.27 -1.51 -55.18
C LEU A 370 8.23 -2.65 -55.48
N SER A 371 7.84 -3.50 -56.45
CA SER A 371 8.70 -4.59 -56.94
C SER A 371 10.03 -4.02 -57.33
N ALA A 372 11.05 -4.27 -56.54
CA ALA A 372 12.38 -3.96 -56.95
C ALA A 372 12.74 -4.91 -58.13
N SER A 373 12.92 -4.40 -59.29
CA SER A 373 14.07 -4.85 -60.03
C SER A 373 15.25 -4.55 -59.13
N GLN A 374 15.76 -5.60 -58.45
CA GLN A 374 16.51 -5.62 -57.17
C GLN A 374 17.73 -4.70 -57.08
N ASN A 375 18.15 -4.07 -58.16
CA ASN A 375 19.32 -3.18 -58.19
C ASN A 375 19.01 -1.68 -58.08
N ARG A 376 17.73 -1.25 -58.21
CA ARG A 376 17.41 0.20 -58.37
C ARG A 376 17.08 0.91 -57.06
N LEU A 377 16.56 0.21 -56.04
CA LEU A 377 16.36 0.81 -54.71
C LEU A 377 17.68 1.04 -53.97
N SER A 378 18.65 0.12 -54.17
CA SER A 378 20.00 0.28 -53.60
C SER A 378 20.80 1.42 -54.30
N GLU A 379 20.44 1.78 -55.51
CA GLU A 379 21.06 2.91 -56.24
C GLU A 379 20.49 4.28 -55.76
N CYS A 380 19.30 4.29 -55.10
CA CYS A 380 18.67 5.53 -54.62
C CYS A 380 19.14 5.98 -53.22
N GLY A 381 20.16 5.33 -52.64
CA GLY A 381 20.69 5.69 -51.33
C GLY A 381 19.90 5.08 -50.16
N ASP A 382 19.89 5.72 -48.99
CA ASP A 382 19.41 5.19 -47.71
C ASP A 382 17.88 4.96 -47.62
N ILE A 383 17.11 4.90 -48.71
CA ILE A 383 15.62 4.78 -48.70
C ILE A 383 15.14 3.41 -48.15
N ASP A 384 15.97 2.36 -48.25
CA ASP A 384 15.61 1.03 -47.76
C ASP A 384 16.02 0.80 -46.30
N VAL A 385 16.80 1.71 -45.71
CA VAL A 385 17.12 1.65 -44.27
C VAL A 385 15.88 2.00 -43.44
N ILE A 386 15.64 1.27 -42.35
CA ILE A 386 14.52 1.54 -41.46
C ILE A 386 14.74 2.90 -40.74
N PRO A 387 13.96 3.96 -41.09
CA PRO A 387 14.15 5.29 -40.52
C PRO A 387 13.53 5.42 -39.16
N THR A 388 13.86 6.48 -38.43
CA THR A 388 13.04 7.01 -37.34
C THR A 388 11.83 7.75 -37.90
N LEU A 389 10.83 7.98 -37.05
CA LEU A 389 9.65 8.75 -37.50
C LEU A 389 10.03 10.19 -37.85
N ARG A 390 11.01 10.78 -37.16
CA ARG A 390 11.53 12.13 -37.44
C ARG A 390 12.33 12.19 -38.75
N GLU A 391 13.13 11.17 -39.06
CA GLU A 391 13.83 11.05 -40.34
C GLU A 391 12.80 10.89 -41.47
N LEU A 392 11.80 10.04 -41.29
CA LEU A 392 10.74 9.81 -42.26
C LEU A 392 9.94 11.09 -42.57
N ALA A 393 9.66 11.91 -41.57
CA ALA A 393 8.95 13.18 -41.71
C ALA A 393 9.67 14.21 -42.60
N ARG A 394 10.98 14.03 -42.80
CA ARG A 394 11.84 14.90 -43.62
C ARG A 394 12.30 14.24 -44.92
N LEU A 395 11.91 12.99 -45.15
CA LEU A 395 12.43 12.20 -46.26
C LEU A 395 12.07 12.79 -47.63
N ASP A 396 10.87 13.39 -47.75
CA ASP A 396 10.44 14.12 -48.98
C ASP A 396 11.37 15.27 -49.32
N LEU A 397 11.89 15.99 -48.36
CA LEU A 397 12.78 17.12 -48.55
C LEU A 397 14.21 16.70 -48.96
N SER A 398 14.69 15.56 -48.39
CA SER A 398 16.07 15.09 -48.60
C SER A 398 16.25 14.21 -49.83
N CYS A 399 15.26 13.34 -50.14
CA CYS A 399 15.38 12.35 -51.21
C CYS A 399 14.87 12.86 -52.56
N LEU A 400 13.86 13.74 -52.64
CA LEU A 400 13.31 14.22 -53.91
C LEU A 400 14.38 14.91 -54.75
N GLN A 401 15.18 15.78 -54.17
CA GLN A 401 16.30 16.45 -54.86
C GLN A 401 17.38 15.48 -55.33
N ALA A 402 17.70 14.46 -54.51
CA ALA A 402 18.73 13.47 -54.90
C ALA A 402 18.26 12.56 -56.04
N ILE A 403 16.99 12.19 -56.06
CA ILE A 403 16.36 11.35 -57.08
C ILE A 403 16.27 12.14 -58.40
N GLU A 404 15.84 13.41 -58.38
CA GLU A 404 15.77 14.26 -59.56
C GLU A 404 17.15 14.54 -60.15
N HIS A 405 18.17 14.75 -59.36
CA HIS A 405 19.53 15.04 -59.83
C HIS A 405 20.20 13.81 -60.43
N ARG A 406 19.82 12.58 -60.07
CA ARG A 406 20.33 11.32 -60.59
C ARG A 406 19.61 10.86 -61.87
N MET A 407 18.41 11.33 -62.18
CA MET A 407 17.68 11.10 -63.37
C MET A 407 18.27 12.00 -64.49
N GLY A 408 19.12 11.45 -65.31
CA GLY A 408 19.61 12.13 -66.47
C GLY A 408 18.47 12.39 -67.50
N PRO A 409 18.70 13.29 -68.48
CA PRO A 409 17.68 13.64 -69.46
C PRO A 409 17.26 12.46 -70.35
N GLU A 410 18.01 11.36 -70.39
CA GLU A 410 17.79 10.17 -71.23
C GLU A 410 17.03 9.02 -70.53
N ALA A 411 16.42 9.24 -69.32
CA ALA A 411 15.68 8.20 -68.60
C ALA A 411 14.47 7.68 -69.39
N MET A 412 14.29 6.34 -69.42
CA MET A 412 13.20 5.67 -70.12
C MET A 412 11.82 6.07 -69.50
N PRO A 413 10.76 6.11 -70.32
CA PRO A 413 9.40 6.47 -69.82
C PRO A 413 8.90 5.66 -68.61
N GLU A 414 9.24 4.36 -68.60
CA GLU A 414 8.91 3.48 -67.46
C GLU A 414 9.67 3.87 -66.17
N GLU A 415 10.88 4.30 -66.25
CA GLU A 415 11.72 4.79 -65.21
C GLU A 415 11.15 6.09 -64.62
N ARG A 416 10.72 7.01 -65.43
CA ARG A 416 10.08 8.27 -65.01
C ARG A 416 8.78 7.99 -64.28
N THR A 417 7.98 7.05 -64.77
CA THR A 417 6.73 6.64 -64.14
C THR A 417 7.00 6.00 -62.77
N TRP A 418 7.99 5.10 -62.67
CA TRP A 418 8.38 4.46 -61.40
C TRP A 418 8.90 5.47 -60.38
N VAL A 419 9.75 6.40 -60.77
CA VAL A 419 10.27 7.47 -59.90
C VAL A 419 9.14 8.40 -59.46
N SER A 420 8.23 8.79 -60.33
CA SER A 420 7.08 9.63 -59.99
C SER A 420 6.18 8.93 -58.96
N ASN A 421 5.96 7.63 -59.11
CA ASN A 421 5.22 6.83 -58.11
C ASN A 421 5.96 6.77 -56.77
N LEU A 422 7.28 6.54 -56.81
CA LEU A 422 8.11 6.52 -55.59
C LEU A 422 8.07 7.87 -54.87
N GLN A 423 8.21 8.98 -55.59
CA GLN A 423 8.11 10.34 -55.04
C GLN A 423 6.75 10.59 -54.36
N GLY A 424 5.65 10.16 -55.04
CA GLY A 424 4.31 10.28 -54.49
C GLY A 424 4.12 9.46 -53.20
N LEU A 425 4.69 8.26 -53.14
CA LEU A 425 4.63 7.40 -51.93
C LEU A 425 5.49 7.94 -50.77
N ILE A 426 6.68 8.46 -51.05
CA ILE A 426 7.55 9.11 -50.07
C ILE A 426 6.88 10.37 -49.50
N ALA A 427 6.33 11.23 -50.34
CA ALA A 427 5.65 12.44 -49.91
C ALA A 427 4.45 12.11 -48.96
N LYS A 428 3.68 11.07 -49.31
CA LYS A 428 2.57 10.57 -48.50
C LYS A 428 3.05 10.03 -47.16
N ALA A 429 4.12 9.28 -47.12
CA ALA A 429 4.73 8.74 -45.93
C ALA A 429 5.29 9.85 -45.02
N SER A 430 5.99 10.84 -45.59
CA SER A 430 6.50 11.98 -44.83
C SER A 430 5.35 12.81 -44.18
N GLN A 431 4.25 12.98 -44.92
CA GLN A 431 3.06 13.63 -44.37
C GLN A 431 2.47 12.82 -43.22
N ARG A 432 2.27 11.50 -43.36
CA ARG A 432 1.79 10.61 -42.31
C ARG A 432 2.69 10.61 -41.08
N ALA A 433 4.01 10.67 -41.28
CA ALA A 433 4.96 10.78 -40.18
C ALA A 433 4.83 12.12 -39.43
N ARG A 434 4.66 13.24 -40.15
CA ARG A 434 4.39 14.56 -39.54
C ARG A 434 3.09 14.55 -38.76
N GLU A 435 2.02 13.96 -39.30
CA GLU A 435 0.73 13.83 -38.63
C GLU A 435 0.84 12.98 -37.37
N ARG A 436 1.58 11.85 -37.38
CA ARG A 436 1.84 11.03 -36.16
C ARG A 436 2.64 11.78 -35.13
N ILE A 437 3.68 12.54 -35.52
CA ILE A 437 4.46 13.35 -34.58
C ILE A 437 3.54 14.38 -33.91
N ALA A 438 2.73 15.10 -34.66
CA ALA A 438 1.79 16.07 -34.14
C ALA A 438 0.76 15.42 -33.19
N THR A 439 0.27 14.21 -33.52
CA THR A 439 -0.61 13.45 -32.64
C THR A 439 0.07 13.07 -31.33
N LEU A 440 1.32 12.58 -31.38
CA LEU A 440 2.09 12.23 -30.18
C LEU A 440 2.34 13.44 -29.28
N GLU A 441 2.69 14.60 -29.87
CA GLU A 441 2.86 15.86 -29.12
C GLU A 441 1.54 16.34 -28.51
N GLU A 442 0.42 16.18 -29.20
CA GLU A 442 -0.91 16.49 -28.69
C GLU A 442 -1.31 15.58 -27.53
N LEU A 443 -1.11 14.26 -27.66
CA LEU A 443 -1.38 13.29 -26.59
C LEU A 443 -0.51 13.57 -25.35
N ALA A 444 0.75 13.91 -25.53
CA ALA A 444 1.66 14.30 -24.44
C ALA A 444 1.17 15.59 -23.74
N ARG A 445 0.63 16.56 -24.49
CA ARG A 445 0.05 17.79 -23.96
C ARG A 445 -1.25 17.49 -23.19
N GLN A 446 -2.11 16.62 -23.72
CA GLN A 446 -3.34 16.19 -23.03
C GLN A 446 -3.02 15.44 -21.73
N ALA A 447 -2.02 14.56 -21.72
CA ALA A 447 -1.55 13.90 -20.51
C ALA A 447 -1.11 14.91 -19.44
N SER A 448 -0.35 15.95 -19.83
CA SER A 448 0.02 17.04 -18.92
C SER A 448 -1.18 17.82 -18.40
N HIS A 449 -2.17 18.08 -19.26
CA HIS A 449 -3.38 18.80 -18.89
C HIS A 449 -4.23 18.02 -17.87
N PHE A 450 -4.39 16.71 -18.06
CA PHE A 450 -5.15 15.88 -17.12
C PHE A 450 -4.39 15.62 -15.80
N ALA A 451 -3.07 15.72 -15.80
CA ALA A 451 -2.26 15.62 -14.60
C ALA A 451 -2.24 16.91 -13.76
N ALA A 452 -2.70 18.04 -14.32
CA ALA A 452 -2.75 19.33 -13.63
C ALA A 452 -4.07 19.46 -12.86
N VAL A 453 -4.07 19.06 -11.59
CA VAL A 453 -5.23 19.07 -10.69
C VAL A 453 -5.02 19.99 -9.50
N GLU A 454 -6.09 20.47 -8.86
CA GLU A 454 -6.03 21.39 -7.72
C GLU A 454 -6.11 20.64 -6.39
N TYR A 455 -5.07 20.71 -5.55
CA TYR A 455 -5.03 20.00 -4.26
C TYR A 455 -5.51 20.85 -3.06
N ASP A 456 -5.77 22.15 -3.20
CA ASP A 456 -6.07 23.06 -2.08
C ASP A 456 -7.24 22.59 -1.19
N PHE A 457 -8.30 22.02 -1.77
CA PHE A 457 -9.47 21.57 -1.02
C PHE A 457 -9.27 20.21 -0.32
N LEU A 458 -8.26 19.44 -0.74
CA LEU A 458 -7.84 18.18 -0.13
C LEU A 458 -6.75 18.38 0.93
N PHE A 459 -6.03 19.51 0.87
CA PHE A 459 -4.89 19.78 1.72
C PHE A 459 -5.27 20.50 3.01
N ASP A 460 -4.83 20.00 4.14
CA ASP A 460 -4.96 20.64 5.42
C ASP A 460 -3.70 21.42 5.78
N LYS A 461 -3.81 22.74 5.79
CA LYS A 461 -2.70 23.64 6.07
C LYS A 461 -2.23 23.59 7.54
N THR A 462 -3.04 23.03 8.44
CA THR A 462 -2.72 22.95 9.87
C THR A 462 -1.76 21.81 10.18
N CYS A 463 -2.00 20.65 9.57
CA CYS A 463 -1.15 19.46 9.75
C CYS A 463 -0.23 19.18 8.56
N HIS A 464 -0.32 19.98 7.47
CA HIS A 464 0.43 19.82 6.21
C HIS A 464 0.21 18.45 5.54
N LEU A 465 -0.98 17.85 5.67
CA LEU A 465 -1.31 16.53 5.12
C LEU A 465 -2.47 16.62 4.13
N LEU A 466 -2.52 15.65 3.23
CA LEU A 466 -3.65 15.42 2.33
C LEU A 466 -4.70 14.56 3.02
N ALA A 467 -5.96 14.99 2.99
CA ALA A 467 -7.09 14.17 3.38
C ALA A 467 -7.23 12.97 2.44
N ILE A 468 -7.90 11.89 2.88
CA ILE A 468 -8.16 10.71 2.05
C ILE A 468 -8.95 11.09 0.81
N GLY A 469 -9.91 12.00 0.95
CA GLY A 469 -10.66 12.50 -0.19
C GLY A 469 -11.69 13.56 0.17
N TYR A 470 -12.57 13.81 -0.79
CA TYR A 470 -13.62 14.83 -0.70
C TYR A 470 -14.94 14.29 -1.27
N ASN A 471 -15.98 14.30 -0.46
CA ASN A 471 -17.33 14.02 -0.91
C ASN A 471 -17.93 15.27 -1.57
N VAL A 472 -18.12 15.22 -2.89
CA VAL A 472 -18.58 16.37 -3.67
C VAL A 472 -20.07 16.65 -3.43
N GLY A 473 -20.87 15.59 -3.26
CA GLY A 473 -22.30 15.72 -2.97
C GLY A 473 -22.57 16.42 -1.64
N ASP A 474 -21.85 16.01 -0.59
CA ASP A 474 -21.94 16.58 0.74
C ASP A 474 -21.07 17.84 0.93
N ARG A 475 -20.25 18.20 -0.04
CA ARG A 475 -19.26 19.30 0.02
C ARG A 475 -18.36 19.21 1.26
N ARG A 476 -17.94 18.00 1.59
CA ARG A 476 -17.19 17.72 2.82
C ARG A 476 -15.89 16.99 2.53
N ARG A 477 -14.78 17.54 3.06
CA ARG A 477 -13.49 16.86 3.12
C ARG A 477 -13.53 15.78 4.21
N ASP A 478 -12.88 14.64 3.97
CA ASP A 478 -12.69 13.62 4.97
C ASP A 478 -11.85 14.13 6.14
N THR A 479 -12.11 13.57 7.32
CA THR A 479 -11.39 13.90 8.56
C THR A 479 -10.13 13.05 8.76
N SER A 480 -9.94 12.05 7.95
CA SER A 480 -8.77 11.17 7.96
C SER A 480 -7.76 11.60 6.89
N TYR A 481 -6.48 11.37 7.15
CA TYR A 481 -5.37 11.83 6.32
C TYR A 481 -4.47 10.67 5.90
N TYR A 482 -3.80 10.83 4.76
CA TYR A 482 -2.64 10.03 4.42
C TYR A 482 -1.43 10.58 5.19
N ASP A 483 -1.16 10.02 6.35
CA ASP A 483 -0.20 10.53 7.33
C ASP A 483 1.09 9.71 7.45
N LEU A 484 1.24 8.61 6.69
CA LEU A 484 2.41 7.74 6.72
C LEU A 484 3.20 7.79 5.41
N LEU A 485 4.53 7.83 5.53
CA LEU A 485 5.43 7.75 4.37
C LEU A 485 5.39 6.37 3.69
N ALA A 486 5.22 5.29 4.48
CA ALA A 486 5.00 3.95 3.95
C ALA A 486 3.54 3.78 3.52
N SER A 487 3.17 4.43 2.44
CA SER A 487 1.85 4.39 1.82
C SER A 487 2.00 4.59 0.32
N GLU A 488 1.07 4.07 -0.47
CA GLU A 488 0.96 4.34 -1.90
C GLU A 488 0.71 5.84 -2.19
N ALA A 489 0.06 6.54 -1.26
CA ALA A 489 -0.21 7.98 -1.35
C ALA A 489 1.06 8.85 -1.40
N ARG A 490 2.25 8.29 -1.09
CA ARG A 490 3.51 9.04 -1.26
C ARG A 490 3.77 9.45 -2.70
N LEU A 491 3.26 8.68 -3.70
CA LEU A 491 3.32 9.09 -5.10
C LEU A 491 2.53 10.38 -5.33
N CYS A 492 1.31 10.48 -4.79
CA CYS A 492 0.49 11.69 -4.86
C CYS A 492 1.21 12.89 -4.24
N SER A 493 1.73 12.73 -3.01
CA SER A 493 2.45 13.80 -2.32
C SER A 493 3.68 14.26 -3.11
N PHE A 494 4.46 13.33 -3.65
CA PHE A 494 5.64 13.65 -4.47
C PHE A 494 5.26 14.44 -5.74
N VAL A 495 4.26 13.96 -6.49
CA VAL A 495 3.81 14.59 -7.73
C VAL A 495 3.26 15.99 -7.47
N ALA A 496 2.44 16.16 -6.44
CA ALA A 496 1.86 17.45 -6.09
C ALA A 496 2.92 18.48 -5.63
N ILE A 497 3.95 18.03 -4.91
CA ILE A 497 5.11 18.88 -4.54
C ILE A 497 5.92 19.26 -5.80
N ALA A 498 6.21 18.29 -6.67
CA ALA A 498 6.96 18.53 -7.90
C ALA A 498 6.24 19.52 -8.83
N GLN A 499 4.91 19.50 -8.86
CA GLN A 499 4.09 20.45 -9.61
C GLN A 499 3.91 21.82 -8.89
N GLY A 500 4.46 22.00 -7.68
CA GLY A 500 4.31 23.21 -6.90
C GLY A 500 2.91 23.43 -6.30
N GLN A 501 2.07 22.42 -6.27
CA GLN A 501 0.72 22.44 -5.70
C GLN A 501 0.72 22.26 -4.18
N LEU A 502 1.72 21.55 -3.65
CA LEU A 502 1.94 21.39 -2.22
C LEU A 502 3.30 21.94 -1.80
N PRO A 503 3.42 22.48 -0.58
CA PRO A 503 4.70 22.87 -0.04
C PRO A 503 5.55 21.63 0.30
N GLN A 504 6.88 21.76 0.24
CA GLN A 504 7.83 20.68 0.52
C GLN A 504 7.67 20.11 1.95
N GLU A 505 7.23 20.92 2.89
CA GLU A 505 6.95 20.55 4.28
C GLU A 505 5.95 19.41 4.38
N SER A 506 5.06 19.26 3.41
CA SER A 506 4.10 18.15 3.34
C SER A 506 4.78 16.79 3.30
N TRP A 507 5.93 16.65 2.64
CA TRP A 507 6.72 15.42 2.64
C TRP A 507 7.26 15.09 4.03
N PHE A 508 7.70 16.08 4.76
CA PHE A 508 8.25 15.89 6.10
C PHE A 508 7.18 15.75 7.19
N ALA A 509 5.94 16.13 6.90
CA ALA A 509 4.79 15.86 7.76
C ALA A 509 4.35 14.40 7.75
N LEU A 510 4.67 13.63 6.70
CA LEU A 510 4.40 12.19 6.65
C LEU A 510 5.15 11.47 7.77
N GLY A 511 4.47 10.62 8.51
CA GLY A 511 5.00 9.87 9.65
C GLY A 511 6.05 8.82 9.23
N ARG A 512 7.16 8.78 9.97
CA ARG A 512 8.24 7.80 9.83
C ARG A 512 8.26 6.88 11.03
N LEU A 513 7.20 6.07 11.15
CA LEU A 513 7.11 5.07 12.22
C LEU A 513 8.03 3.89 11.89
N LEU A 514 9.23 3.89 12.49
CA LEU A 514 10.23 2.84 12.29
C LEU A 514 10.04 1.70 13.28
N THR A 515 10.04 0.48 12.76
CA THR A 515 10.14 -0.77 13.55
C THR A 515 11.24 -1.66 12.99
N THR A 516 11.44 -2.82 13.56
CA THR A 516 12.33 -3.87 13.03
C THR A 516 11.49 -5.05 12.57
N ALA A 517 11.63 -5.42 11.32
CA ALA A 517 11.08 -6.66 10.78
C ALA A 517 12.14 -7.36 9.92
N GLY A 518 12.22 -8.68 9.97
CA GLY A 518 13.24 -9.42 9.21
C GLY A 518 14.70 -9.08 9.58
N GLY A 519 14.94 -8.44 10.73
CA GLY A 519 16.28 -8.03 11.18
C GLY A 519 16.76 -6.67 10.68
N GLY A 520 15.98 -5.95 9.87
CA GLY A 520 16.25 -4.61 9.37
C GLY A 520 15.23 -3.56 9.82
N PRO A 521 15.57 -2.26 9.72
CA PRO A 521 14.61 -1.19 9.97
C PRO A 521 13.58 -1.12 8.84
N VAL A 522 12.30 -1.00 9.18
CA VAL A 522 11.18 -0.87 8.26
C VAL A 522 10.21 0.20 8.75
N LEU A 523 9.69 1.00 7.84
CA LEU A 523 8.58 1.90 8.14
C LEU A 523 7.28 1.09 8.23
N ILE A 524 6.46 1.38 9.22
CA ILE A 524 5.13 0.77 9.37
C ILE A 524 4.16 1.48 8.44
N SER A 525 3.29 0.71 7.77
CA SER A 525 2.15 1.19 6.99
C SER A 525 0.83 1.04 7.77
N TRP A 526 -0.29 1.39 7.17
CA TRP A 526 -1.60 1.23 7.79
C TRP A 526 -2.06 -0.23 7.80
N SER A 527 -2.10 -0.87 6.65
CA SER A 527 -2.57 -2.25 6.53
C SER A 527 -1.46 -3.29 6.52
N GLY A 528 -0.20 -2.92 6.24
CA GLY A 528 0.91 -3.86 6.09
C GLY A 528 0.85 -4.64 4.77
N SER A 529 0.14 -4.11 3.78
CA SER A 529 -0.02 -4.72 2.46
C SER A 529 1.19 -4.46 1.57
N MET A 530 1.47 -5.36 0.63
CA MET A 530 2.54 -5.16 -0.35
C MET A 530 2.24 -3.97 -1.27
N PHE A 531 0.98 -3.68 -1.53
CA PHE A 531 0.51 -2.54 -2.30
C PHE A 531 1.05 -1.21 -1.74
N GLU A 532 0.83 -0.95 -0.44
CA GLU A 532 1.28 0.28 0.23
C GLU A 532 2.79 0.51 0.09
N TYR A 533 3.57 -0.57 0.14
CA TYR A 533 5.03 -0.49 0.07
C TYR A 533 5.56 -0.33 -1.35
N LEU A 534 5.04 -1.09 -2.32
CA LEU A 534 5.70 -1.28 -3.61
C LEU A 534 5.01 -0.61 -4.80
N MET A 535 3.70 -0.30 -4.74
CA MET A 535 3.00 0.31 -5.87
C MET A 535 3.69 1.57 -6.42
N PRO A 536 4.19 2.52 -5.60
CA PRO A 536 4.88 3.69 -6.13
C PRO A 536 6.15 3.38 -6.92
N LEU A 537 6.82 2.25 -6.65
CA LEU A 537 8.02 1.85 -7.39
C LEU A 537 7.76 1.51 -8.86
N LEU A 538 6.50 1.33 -9.25
CA LEU A 538 6.13 1.11 -10.65
C LEU A 538 6.56 2.25 -11.56
N VAL A 539 6.62 3.46 -11.03
CA VAL A 539 7.04 4.66 -11.75
C VAL A 539 8.16 5.42 -11.04
N MET A 540 8.14 5.51 -9.72
CA MET A 540 9.14 6.24 -8.94
C MET A 540 10.48 5.50 -8.90
N PRO A 541 11.61 6.20 -9.06
CA PRO A 541 12.93 5.59 -8.87
C PRO A 541 13.18 5.29 -7.39
N THR A 542 14.07 4.33 -7.14
CA THR A 542 14.60 4.03 -5.82
C THR A 542 16.12 4.20 -5.80
N TYR A 543 16.65 4.59 -4.65
CA TYR A 543 18.07 4.85 -4.45
C TYR A 543 18.61 3.93 -3.36
N ASP A 544 19.73 3.25 -3.63
CA ASP A 544 20.31 2.27 -2.72
C ASP A 544 20.63 2.86 -1.35
N ASN A 545 20.35 2.09 -0.29
CA ASN A 545 20.61 2.45 1.10
C ASN A 545 19.85 3.69 1.61
N THR A 546 18.75 4.06 0.96
CA THR A 546 17.82 5.06 1.48
C THR A 546 16.79 4.42 2.41
N LEU A 547 16.05 5.24 3.14
CA LEU A 547 15.01 4.81 4.06
C LEU A 547 13.90 4.01 3.33
N LEU A 548 13.47 4.47 2.16
CA LEU A 548 12.44 3.78 1.36
C LEU A 548 12.98 2.47 0.75
N ASP A 549 14.22 2.45 0.25
CA ASP A 549 14.86 1.24 -0.28
C ASP A 549 14.95 0.15 0.78
N GLN A 550 15.46 0.49 1.96
CA GLN A 550 15.53 -0.45 3.08
C GLN A 550 14.16 -0.91 3.56
N THR A 551 13.18 0.00 3.58
CA THR A 551 11.80 -0.33 3.93
C THR A 551 11.20 -1.34 2.95
N CYS A 552 11.33 -1.13 1.65
CA CYS A 552 10.82 -2.07 0.63
C CYS A 552 11.49 -3.45 0.74
N LYS A 553 12.82 -3.49 0.94
CA LYS A 553 13.57 -4.75 1.14
C LYS A 553 13.09 -5.50 2.39
N ALA A 554 13.03 -4.81 3.52
CA ALA A 554 12.60 -5.42 4.79
C ALA A 554 11.12 -5.87 4.76
N ALA A 555 10.25 -5.13 4.05
CA ALA A 555 8.86 -5.54 3.86
C ALA A 555 8.75 -6.84 3.06
N VAL A 556 9.49 -6.96 1.96
CA VAL A 556 9.53 -8.19 1.15
C VAL A 556 10.14 -9.35 1.94
N GLU A 557 11.25 -9.14 2.65
CA GLU A 557 11.86 -10.16 3.52
C GLU A 557 10.87 -10.65 4.58
N ARG A 558 10.10 -9.75 5.20
CA ARG A 558 9.06 -10.12 6.18
C ARG A 558 7.93 -10.91 5.54
N GLN A 559 7.47 -10.55 4.34
CA GLN A 559 6.48 -11.30 3.58
C GLN A 559 6.96 -12.74 3.31
N ILE A 560 8.20 -12.90 2.85
CA ILE A 560 8.83 -14.21 2.61
C ILE A 560 8.88 -15.03 3.90
N ALA A 561 9.35 -14.42 4.99
CA ALA A 561 9.45 -15.08 6.30
C ALA A 561 8.07 -15.51 6.81
N TYR A 562 7.04 -14.66 6.66
CA TYR A 562 5.69 -14.97 7.10
C TYR A 562 5.05 -16.09 6.27
N GLY A 563 5.22 -16.11 4.94
CA GLY A 563 4.77 -17.20 4.09
C GLY A 563 5.41 -18.54 4.49
N LYS A 564 6.73 -18.55 4.77
CA LYS A 564 7.43 -19.74 5.28
C LYS A 564 6.88 -20.19 6.63
N GLN A 565 6.61 -19.26 7.55
CA GLN A 565 6.04 -19.53 8.87
C GLN A 565 4.64 -20.16 8.75
N ARG A 566 3.81 -19.68 7.83
CA ARG A 566 2.45 -20.19 7.60
C ARG A 566 2.40 -21.43 6.71
N GLY A 567 3.50 -21.83 6.10
CA GLY A 567 3.60 -22.97 5.18
C GLY A 567 2.90 -22.75 3.82
N VAL A 568 2.65 -21.50 3.42
CA VAL A 568 1.97 -21.10 2.19
C VAL A 568 2.90 -20.28 1.28
N PRO A 569 2.57 -20.06 0.01
CA PRO A 569 3.21 -19.01 -0.78
C PRO A 569 3.12 -17.67 -0.07
N TRP A 570 3.98 -16.72 -0.42
CA TRP A 570 3.93 -15.39 0.16
C TRP A 570 3.37 -14.36 -0.84
N GLY A 571 2.95 -13.21 -0.34
CA GLY A 571 2.36 -12.14 -1.16
C GLY A 571 1.01 -11.68 -0.62
N ILE A 572 0.95 -11.39 0.69
CA ILE A 572 -0.27 -10.87 1.31
C ILE A 572 -0.40 -9.39 0.97
N SER A 573 -1.54 -9.04 0.37
CA SER A 573 -1.87 -7.66 0.02
C SER A 573 -3.40 -7.52 -0.08
N GLU A 574 -3.89 -6.33 -0.39
CA GLU A 574 -5.31 -6.16 -0.64
C GLU A 574 -5.74 -6.94 -1.88
N SER A 575 -6.87 -7.63 -1.77
CA SER A 575 -7.35 -8.50 -2.83
C SER A 575 -8.80 -8.95 -2.59
N GLY A 576 -9.37 -9.59 -3.63
CA GLY A 576 -10.55 -10.41 -3.49
C GLY A 576 -10.27 -11.63 -2.60
N TYR A 577 -11.29 -12.13 -1.92
CA TYR A 577 -11.17 -13.29 -1.02
C TYR A 577 -12.41 -14.17 -1.09
N ASN A 578 -12.33 -15.37 -0.52
CA ASN A 578 -13.37 -16.41 -0.64
C ASN A 578 -14.65 -16.10 0.15
N THR A 579 -15.26 -14.97 -0.18
CA THR A 579 -16.60 -14.55 0.29
C THR A 579 -17.29 -13.84 -0.86
N ILE A 580 -18.55 -14.19 -1.11
CA ILE A 580 -19.35 -13.63 -2.19
C ILE A 580 -20.57 -12.89 -1.64
N ASP A 581 -21.01 -11.85 -2.36
CA ASP A 581 -22.24 -11.15 -2.06
C ASP A 581 -23.48 -11.88 -2.63
N VAL A 582 -24.65 -11.25 -2.48
CA VAL A 582 -25.93 -11.80 -3.01
C VAL A 582 -25.97 -11.86 -4.54
N HIS A 583 -25.09 -11.14 -5.22
CA HIS A 583 -24.94 -11.17 -6.69
C HIS A 583 -23.84 -12.12 -7.14
N LEU A 584 -23.29 -12.91 -6.22
CA LEU A 584 -22.19 -13.84 -6.46
C LEU A 584 -20.86 -13.17 -6.85
N ASN A 585 -20.64 -11.90 -6.48
CA ASN A 585 -19.38 -11.23 -6.67
C ASN A 585 -18.45 -11.44 -5.47
N TYR A 586 -17.19 -11.72 -5.72
CA TYR A 586 -16.18 -11.78 -4.66
C TYR A 586 -16.07 -10.44 -3.93
N GLN A 587 -15.92 -10.52 -2.61
CA GLN A 587 -15.63 -9.37 -1.78
C GLN A 587 -14.15 -9.01 -1.85
N TYR A 588 -13.83 -7.73 -1.63
CA TYR A 588 -12.47 -7.18 -1.69
C TYR A 588 -12.10 -6.53 -0.35
N ARG A 589 -10.86 -6.75 0.11
CA ARG A 589 -10.40 -6.23 1.40
C ARG A 589 -8.89 -6.05 1.41
N ALA A 590 -8.41 -5.07 2.21
CA ALA A 590 -6.98 -4.90 2.50
C ALA A 590 -6.52 -5.94 3.53
N PHE A 591 -5.61 -6.83 3.13
CA PHE A 591 -4.87 -7.77 3.96
C PHE A 591 -3.42 -7.31 4.09
N GLY A 592 -2.75 -7.75 5.16
CA GLY A 592 -1.35 -7.40 5.40
C GLY A 592 -0.66 -8.37 6.35
N VAL A 593 0.65 -8.21 6.47
CA VAL A 593 1.48 -9.07 7.32
C VAL A 593 1.65 -8.46 8.70
N PRO A 594 1.49 -9.24 9.78
CA PRO A 594 1.78 -8.80 11.13
C PRO A 594 3.21 -8.25 11.26
N GLY A 595 3.34 -7.11 11.95
CA GLY A 595 4.60 -6.40 12.10
C GLY A 595 4.91 -5.34 11.03
N LEU A 596 4.14 -5.30 9.92
CA LEU A 596 4.26 -4.29 8.88
C LEU A 596 3.14 -3.23 8.91
N GLY A 597 1.98 -3.54 9.50
CA GLY A 597 0.83 -2.65 9.54
C GLY A 597 0.36 -2.32 10.94
N LEU A 598 -0.30 -1.16 11.09
CA LEU A 598 -0.97 -0.73 12.32
C LEU A 598 -2.33 -1.41 12.53
N LYS A 599 -2.93 -1.93 11.46
CA LYS A 599 -4.23 -2.61 11.51
C LYS A 599 -4.17 -3.83 12.41
N ARG A 600 -5.21 -4.02 13.24
CA ARG A 600 -5.34 -5.20 14.09
C ARG A 600 -5.91 -6.39 13.31
N GLY A 601 -5.65 -7.62 13.81
CA GLY A 601 -6.20 -8.85 13.22
C GLY A 601 -5.54 -9.26 11.89
N LEU A 602 -4.33 -8.78 11.59
CA LEU A 602 -3.61 -9.13 10.37
C LEU A 602 -3.22 -10.62 10.29
N ALA A 603 -3.14 -11.31 11.45
CA ALA A 603 -2.83 -12.72 11.50
C ALA A 603 -4.02 -13.66 11.23
N ASP A 604 -5.25 -13.13 11.25
CA ASP A 604 -6.50 -13.91 11.17
C ASP A 604 -6.76 -14.40 9.73
N ASP A 605 -6.28 -13.66 8.75
CA ASP A 605 -6.50 -13.91 7.34
C ASP A 605 -5.20 -14.33 6.64
N VAL A 606 -5.28 -15.36 5.79
CA VAL A 606 -4.17 -15.81 4.94
C VAL A 606 -4.65 -15.84 3.50
N VAL A 607 -4.61 -14.69 2.86
CA VAL A 607 -4.98 -14.50 1.45
C VAL A 607 -3.76 -14.05 0.68
N ILE A 608 -3.34 -14.86 -0.29
CA ILE A 608 -2.14 -14.62 -1.09
C ILE A 608 -2.54 -14.08 -2.44
N ALA A 609 -2.11 -12.87 -2.75
CA ALA A 609 -2.37 -12.19 -4.02
C ALA A 609 -1.11 -12.27 -4.91
N PRO A 610 -1.16 -12.96 -6.06
CA PRO A 610 -0.01 -13.13 -6.94
C PRO A 610 0.60 -11.83 -7.44
N TYR A 611 -0.21 -10.78 -7.64
CA TYR A 611 0.31 -9.47 -8.06
C TYR A 611 1.29 -8.85 -7.04
N ALA A 612 1.12 -9.16 -5.75
CA ALA A 612 2.05 -8.73 -4.70
C ALA A 612 3.44 -9.35 -4.88
N SER A 613 3.49 -10.62 -5.31
CA SER A 613 4.74 -11.28 -5.69
C SER A 613 5.31 -10.71 -7.00
N ALA A 614 4.45 -10.33 -7.95
CA ALA A 614 4.88 -9.63 -9.16
C ALA A 614 5.50 -8.26 -8.84
N LEU A 615 4.91 -7.48 -7.94
CA LEU A 615 5.51 -6.23 -7.44
C LEU A 615 6.88 -6.46 -6.81
N ALA A 616 7.05 -7.55 -6.07
CA ALA A 616 8.31 -7.89 -5.42
C ALA A 616 9.44 -8.24 -6.41
N LEU A 617 9.16 -8.49 -7.70
CA LEU A 617 10.19 -8.60 -8.76
C LEU A 617 11.09 -7.35 -8.84
N MET A 618 10.57 -6.19 -8.43
CA MET A 618 11.33 -4.93 -8.39
C MET A 618 12.34 -4.86 -7.23
N VAL A 619 12.22 -5.74 -6.23
CA VAL A 619 13.01 -5.70 -4.98
C VAL A 619 13.81 -6.98 -4.77
N ALA A 620 13.20 -8.15 -4.93
CA ALA A 620 13.79 -9.48 -4.73
C ALA A 620 13.40 -10.40 -5.92
N PRO A 621 13.96 -10.17 -7.11
CA PRO A 621 13.49 -10.80 -8.35
C PRO A 621 13.60 -12.33 -8.35
N GLU A 622 14.65 -12.89 -7.75
CA GLU A 622 14.88 -14.34 -7.71
C GLU A 622 13.82 -15.04 -6.83
N ASP A 623 13.65 -14.55 -5.58
CA ASP A 623 12.65 -15.09 -4.65
C ASP A 623 11.22 -14.91 -5.17
N ALA A 624 10.93 -13.75 -5.78
CA ALA A 624 9.63 -13.47 -6.35
C ALA A 624 9.31 -14.38 -7.53
N CYS A 625 10.28 -14.64 -8.43
CA CYS A 625 10.10 -15.55 -9.55
C CYS A 625 9.80 -16.98 -9.07
N VAL A 626 10.55 -17.50 -8.10
CA VAL A 626 10.32 -18.82 -7.51
C VAL A 626 8.93 -18.91 -6.88
N ASN A 627 8.49 -17.85 -6.19
CA ASN A 627 7.16 -17.84 -5.59
C ASN A 627 6.03 -17.77 -6.62
N LEU A 628 6.22 -17.01 -7.71
CA LEU A 628 5.27 -16.97 -8.83
C LEU A 628 5.15 -18.35 -9.52
N GLN A 629 6.27 -19.07 -9.70
CA GLN A 629 6.25 -20.44 -10.21
C GLN A 629 5.47 -21.37 -9.28
N ARG A 630 5.68 -21.29 -7.98
CA ARG A 630 4.92 -22.04 -6.99
C ARG A 630 3.42 -21.71 -7.04
N LEU A 631 3.04 -20.45 -7.16
CA LEU A 631 1.64 -20.03 -7.29
C LEU A 631 1.00 -20.59 -8.56
N ALA A 632 1.74 -20.66 -9.68
CA ALA A 632 1.28 -21.30 -10.91
C ALA A 632 1.04 -22.80 -10.71
N GLU A 633 1.95 -23.51 -10.04
CA GLU A 633 1.79 -24.94 -9.69
C GLU A 633 0.59 -25.20 -8.78
N GLU A 634 0.23 -24.24 -7.90
CA GLU A 634 -0.96 -24.30 -7.03
C GLU A 634 -2.25 -23.87 -7.76
N GLY A 635 -2.20 -23.61 -9.08
CA GLY A 635 -3.36 -23.37 -9.93
C GLY A 635 -3.86 -21.91 -9.94
N ALA A 636 -3.04 -20.95 -9.51
CA ALA A 636 -3.37 -19.53 -9.56
C ALA A 636 -3.24 -18.93 -10.97
N GLU A 637 -2.69 -19.63 -11.95
CA GLU A 637 -2.49 -19.13 -13.31
C GLU A 637 -3.70 -19.43 -14.20
N GLY A 638 -4.20 -18.40 -14.91
CA GLY A 638 -5.31 -18.51 -15.86
C GLY A 638 -5.00 -17.97 -17.24
N GLN A 639 -6.03 -17.59 -17.97
CA GLN A 639 -5.89 -17.12 -19.37
C GLN A 639 -5.20 -15.76 -19.47
N PHE A 640 -5.48 -14.84 -18.52
CA PHE A 640 -5.01 -13.46 -18.52
C PHE A 640 -3.86 -13.21 -17.55
N GLY A 641 -3.12 -14.24 -17.17
CA GLY A 641 -2.08 -14.18 -16.17
C GLY A 641 -2.51 -14.85 -14.88
N PHE A 642 -2.20 -14.26 -13.75
CA PHE A 642 -2.60 -14.81 -12.46
C PHE A 642 -4.00 -14.37 -12.07
N TYR A 643 -4.77 -15.29 -11.48
CA TYR A 643 -5.99 -14.98 -10.77
C TYR A 643 -5.72 -14.08 -9.56
N GLU A 644 -6.76 -13.43 -9.08
CA GLU A 644 -6.74 -12.41 -8.06
C GLU A 644 -6.05 -12.84 -6.76
N ALA A 645 -6.41 -14.00 -6.22
CA ALA A 645 -5.83 -14.51 -4.98
C ALA A 645 -6.03 -16.03 -4.80
N ILE A 646 -5.28 -16.58 -3.84
CA ILE A 646 -5.57 -17.88 -3.20
C ILE A 646 -5.85 -17.63 -1.72
N ASP A 647 -7.04 -18.01 -1.27
CA ASP A 647 -7.45 -17.89 0.14
C ASP A 647 -7.16 -19.21 0.88
N TYR A 648 -6.31 -19.15 1.90
CA TYR A 648 -5.94 -20.24 2.78
C TYR A 648 -6.59 -20.13 4.17
N THR A 649 -7.50 -19.18 4.38
CA THR A 649 -8.11 -18.92 5.69
C THR A 649 -9.12 -20.02 6.04
N PRO A 650 -8.88 -20.83 7.08
CA PRO A 650 -9.70 -22.04 7.35
C PRO A 650 -11.18 -21.75 7.58
N SER A 651 -11.52 -20.58 8.14
CA SER A 651 -12.91 -20.21 8.40
C SER A 651 -13.76 -19.96 7.15
N ARG A 652 -13.11 -19.73 5.99
CA ARG A 652 -13.76 -19.47 4.70
C ARG A 652 -13.68 -20.63 3.71
N LEU A 653 -13.01 -21.72 4.10
CA LEU A 653 -12.84 -22.88 3.23
C LEU A 653 -13.91 -23.94 3.47
N PRO A 654 -14.44 -24.57 2.42
CA PRO A 654 -15.29 -25.76 2.55
C PRO A 654 -14.55 -26.88 3.27
N ARG A 655 -15.29 -27.74 3.97
CA ARG A 655 -14.71 -28.88 4.68
C ARG A 655 -13.89 -29.78 3.73
N GLY A 656 -12.62 -29.99 4.10
CA GLY A 656 -11.71 -30.87 3.35
C GLY A 656 -10.90 -30.18 2.25
N GLN A 657 -11.07 -28.87 2.07
CA GLN A 657 -10.20 -28.06 1.19
C GLN A 657 -9.16 -27.31 2.01
N SER A 658 -7.94 -27.20 1.47
CA SER A 658 -6.82 -26.46 2.09
C SER A 658 -6.67 -25.04 1.54
N SER A 659 -7.29 -24.73 0.39
CA SER A 659 -7.22 -23.41 -0.26
C SER A 659 -8.40 -23.23 -1.23
N ALA A 660 -8.67 -21.98 -1.60
CA ALA A 660 -9.65 -21.62 -2.62
C ALA A 660 -9.05 -20.53 -3.55
N VAL A 661 -9.04 -20.78 -4.85
CA VAL A 661 -8.59 -19.81 -5.87
C VAL A 661 -9.72 -18.85 -6.17
N ILE A 662 -9.44 -17.56 -6.09
CA ILE A 662 -10.37 -16.47 -6.41
C ILE A 662 -10.23 -16.16 -7.90
N ARG A 663 -11.08 -16.77 -8.70
CA ARG A 663 -11.03 -16.70 -10.17
C ARG A 663 -11.62 -15.39 -10.69
N SER A 664 -10.87 -14.33 -10.48
CA SER A 664 -11.14 -12.97 -10.95
C SER A 664 -9.82 -12.33 -11.38
N TYR A 665 -9.88 -11.26 -12.15
CA TYR A 665 -8.75 -10.45 -12.59
C TYR A 665 -9.13 -8.99 -12.37
N MET A 666 -8.30 -8.25 -11.64
CA MET A 666 -8.53 -6.83 -11.38
C MET A 666 -7.64 -5.99 -12.30
N ALA A 667 -8.21 -4.98 -12.97
CA ALA A 667 -7.48 -4.18 -13.95
C ALA A 667 -6.21 -3.52 -13.38
N HIS A 668 -6.28 -3.01 -12.15
CA HIS A 668 -5.11 -2.39 -11.52
C HIS A 668 -4.05 -3.42 -11.13
N HIS A 669 -4.42 -4.61 -10.67
CA HIS A 669 -3.47 -5.68 -10.34
C HIS A 669 -2.77 -6.22 -11.60
N GLU A 670 -3.50 -6.38 -12.70
CA GLU A 670 -2.91 -6.75 -13.99
C GLU A 670 -1.97 -5.65 -14.52
N GLY A 671 -2.39 -4.38 -14.41
CA GLY A 671 -1.54 -3.24 -14.76
C GLY A 671 -0.25 -3.20 -13.94
N MET A 672 -0.34 -3.35 -12.61
CA MET A 672 0.81 -3.39 -11.72
C MET A 672 1.75 -4.56 -12.03
N SER A 673 1.19 -5.75 -12.29
CA SER A 673 1.96 -6.94 -12.64
C SER A 673 2.73 -6.74 -13.95
N LEU A 674 2.10 -6.19 -14.99
CA LEU A 674 2.73 -5.92 -16.28
C LEU A 674 3.87 -4.89 -16.15
N LEU A 675 3.67 -3.83 -15.38
CA LEU A 675 4.68 -2.80 -15.15
C LEU A 675 5.87 -3.35 -14.34
N ALA A 676 5.61 -4.18 -13.33
CA ALA A 676 6.65 -4.83 -12.55
C ALA A 676 7.48 -5.82 -13.39
N LEU A 677 6.83 -6.56 -14.29
CA LEU A 677 7.51 -7.42 -15.26
C LEU A 677 8.35 -6.58 -16.25
N ALA A 678 7.83 -5.45 -16.73
CA ALA A 678 8.57 -4.52 -17.56
C ALA A 678 9.79 -3.92 -16.83
N TYR A 679 9.65 -3.60 -15.53
CA TYR A 679 10.76 -3.14 -14.70
C TYR A 679 11.95 -4.11 -14.75
N LEU A 680 11.70 -5.39 -14.56
CA LEU A 680 12.75 -6.40 -14.52
C LEU A 680 13.28 -6.78 -15.91
N LEU A 681 12.36 -7.07 -16.84
CA LEU A 681 12.71 -7.65 -18.15
C LEU A 681 13.19 -6.62 -19.17
N LEU A 682 12.85 -5.32 -18.98
CA LEU A 682 13.13 -4.26 -19.93
C LEU A 682 14.01 -3.13 -19.34
N ASP A 683 14.65 -3.37 -18.20
CA ASP A 683 15.56 -2.44 -17.54
C ASP A 683 14.88 -1.09 -17.17
N ARG A 684 13.82 -1.18 -16.37
CA ARG A 684 13.16 -0.04 -15.71
C ARG A 684 12.66 1.07 -16.65
N PRO A 685 11.89 0.78 -17.68
CA PRO A 685 11.51 1.79 -18.67
C PRO A 685 10.67 2.92 -18.07
N MET A 686 9.77 2.61 -17.11
CA MET A 686 8.89 3.62 -16.52
C MET A 686 9.64 4.56 -15.57
N GLN A 687 10.59 4.06 -14.79
CA GLN A 687 11.42 4.86 -13.90
C GLN A 687 12.34 5.81 -14.69
N LYS A 688 12.90 5.34 -15.81
CA LYS A 688 13.69 6.18 -16.73
C LYS A 688 12.85 7.32 -17.33
N ARG A 689 11.59 7.05 -17.68
CA ARG A 689 10.64 8.06 -18.17
C ARG A 689 10.26 9.05 -17.08
N PHE A 690 9.94 8.56 -15.88
CA PHE A 690 9.67 9.41 -14.73
C PHE A 690 10.86 10.34 -14.41
N ASP A 691 12.06 9.80 -14.37
CA ASP A 691 13.29 10.55 -14.09
C ASP A 691 13.66 11.54 -15.23
N SER A 692 13.10 11.39 -16.42
CA SER A 692 13.35 12.31 -17.54
C SER A 692 12.58 13.63 -17.43
N ASP A 693 11.56 13.71 -16.54
CA ASP A 693 10.80 14.93 -16.32
C ASP A 693 11.59 15.90 -15.42
N PRO A 694 11.86 17.15 -15.87
CA PRO A 694 12.66 18.10 -15.09
C PRO A 694 12.07 18.48 -13.72
N LEU A 695 10.74 18.47 -13.58
CA LEU A 695 10.06 18.74 -12.30
C LEU A 695 10.32 17.61 -11.30
N PHE A 696 10.26 16.38 -11.79
CA PHE A 696 10.56 15.22 -10.97
C PHE A 696 12.03 15.17 -10.59
N GLN A 697 12.95 15.43 -11.54
CA GLN A 697 14.40 15.51 -11.24
C GLN A 697 14.70 16.51 -10.12
N ALA A 698 14.07 17.68 -10.15
CA ALA A 698 14.26 18.71 -9.13
C ALA A 698 13.76 18.27 -7.73
N THR A 699 12.86 17.26 -7.68
CA THR A 699 12.21 16.80 -6.44
C THR A 699 12.81 15.49 -5.91
N THR A 700 13.64 14.79 -6.68
CA THR A 700 14.19 13.45 -6.35
C THR A 700 14.98 13.39 -5.05
N LEU A 701 15.49 14.52 -4.55
CA LEU A 701 16.16 14.58 -3.24
C LEU A 701 15.27 14.10 -2.09
N LEU A 702 13.94 14.26 -2.19
CA LEU A 702 12.99 13.75 -1.20
C LEU A 702 13.03 12.22 -1.07
N LEU A 703 13.40 11.51 -2.14
CA LEU A 703 13.49 10.06 -2.16
C LEU A 703 14.82 9.52 -1.62
N GLN A 704 15.78 10.40 -1.32
CA GLN A 704 17.14 10.05 -0.89
C GLN A 704 17.33 10.12 0.64
N GLU A 705 16.24 10.20 1.39
CA GLU A 705 16.27 10.20 2.85
C GLU A 705 16.97 8.94 3.37
N ARG A 706 17.91 9.12 4.30
CA ARG A 706 18.66 8.02 4.91
C ARG A 706 18.04 7.64 6.25
N ILE A 707 18.28 6.38 6.66
CA ILE A 707 17.84 5.89 7.96
C ILE A 707 18.49 6.73 9.06
N PRO A 708 17.72 7.30 9.99
CA PRO A 708 18.26 8.09 11.09
C PRO A 708 19.18 7.24 11.98
N LYS A 709 20.34 7.77 12.35
CA LYS A 709 21.33 7.08 13.20
C LYS A 709 20.88 6.86 14.64
N ALA A 710 19.93 7.66 15.12
CA ALA A 710 19.40 7.63 16.47
C ALA A 710 17.88 7.81 16.44
N THR A 711 17.13 6.75 16.23
CA THR A 711 15.65 6.76 16.32
C THR A 711 15.20 5.79 17.39
N ALA A 712 14.16 6.17 18.14
CA ALA A 712 13.41 5.22 18.93
C ALA A 712 12.67 4.28 17.95
N PHE A 713 13.01 2.98 17.99
CA PHE A 713 12.20 1.99 17.28
C PHE A 713 10.90 1.77 18.03
N TYR A 714 9.80 1.80 17.32
CA TYR A 714 8.52 1.35 17.84
C TYR A 714 8.63 -0.16 18.10
N SER A 715 8.53 -0.56 19.36
CA SER A 715 8.42 -1.99 19.68
C SER A 715 7.02 -2.46 19.28
N HIS A 716 6.90 -3.10 18.13
CA HIS A 716 5.65 -3.70 17.71
C HIS A 716 5.44 -4.98 18.51
N THR A 717 4.36 -5.04 19.28
CA THR A 717 3.99 -6.23 20.06
C THR A 717 3.68 -7.46 19.20
N ALA A 718 3.54 -7.28 17.88
CA ALA A 718 3.32 -8.36 16.93
C ALA A 718 4.48 -9.38 16.84
N GLU A 719 5.75 -8.96 17.06
CA GLU A 719 6.87 -9.91 17.12
C GLU A 719 6.81 -10.81 18.37
N LEU A 720 6.22 -10.32 19.46
CA LEU A 720 6.01 -11.12 20.68
C LEU A 720 4.88 -12.14 20.50
N SER A 721 3.88 -11.86 19.65
CA SER A 721 2.84 -12.82 19.31
C SER A 721 3.33 -13.92 18.35
N ASP A 722 4.24 -13.59 17.41
CA ASP A 722 4.79 -14.54 16.46
C ASP A 722 5.73 -15.58 17.11
N ILE A 723 6.43 -15.22 18.19
CA ILE A 723 7.30 -16.15 18.94
C ILE A 723 6.46 -17.14 19.75
N ARG A 724 5.21 -16.80 20.10
CA ARG A 724 4.32 -17.65 20.88
C ARG A 724 3.47 -18.62 20.07
N THR A 725 3.32 -18.40 18.75
CA THR A 725 2.53 -19.29 17.88
C THR A 725 3.23 -20.61 17.52
N THR A 726 4.49 -20.81 17.91
CA THR A 726 5.22 -22.08 17.70
C THR A 726 5.04 -23.11 18.83
N SER A 727 4.36 -22.76 19.94
CA SER A 727 3.96 -23.69 20.99
C SER A 727 2.45 -23.56 21.20
N GLY A 728 1.71 -24.59 20.84
CA GLY A 728 0.24 -24.61 20.95
C GLY A 728 -0.24 -24.23 22.34
N ASP A 729 -0.85 -23.14 22.42
CA ASP A 729 -1.83 -22.51 23.28
C ASP A 729 -1.59 -20.99 23.22
N ILE A 730 -2.48 -20.27 22.55
CA ILE A 730 -2.48 -18.81 22.53
C ILE A 730 -2.96 -18.38 23.91
N GLU A 731 -2.07 -18.17 24.87
CA GLU A 731 -2.39 -17.39 26.06
C GLU A 731 -2.48 -15.92 25.64
N VAL A 732 -3.70 -15.46 25.36
CA VAL A 732 -4.03 -14.03 25.35
C VAL A 732 -3.58 -13.48 26.72
N PRO A 733 -2.83 -12.36 26.80
CA PRO A 733 -2.38 -11.82 28.09
C PRO A 733 -3.60 -11.39 28.89
N VAL A 734 -4.09 -12.29 29.73
CA VAL A 734 -5.22 -12.09 30.62
C VAL A 734 -4.68 -11.52 31.92
N ARG A 735 -5.11 -10.29 32.28
CA ARG A 735 -4.84 -9.73 33.61
C ARG A 735 -5.95 -10.14 34.55
N ARG A 736 -5.60 -10.85 35.61
CA ARG A 736 -6.56 -11.36 36.59
C ARG A 736 -6.32 -10.70 37.96
N PHE A 737 -7.39 -10.17 38.53
CA PHE A 737 -7.38 -9.54 39.84
C PHE A 737 -8.39 -10.23 40.73
N THR A 738 -7.97 -10.63 41.94
CA THR A 738 -8.83 -11.29 42.95
C THR A 738 -9.24 -10.34 44.08
N SER A 739 -8.87 -9.08 43.97
CA SER A 739 -9.21 -8.03 44.94
C SER A 739 -9.45 -6.70 44.20
N PRO A 740 -10.46 -5.91 44.62
CA PRO A 740 -10.62 -4.54 44.18
C PRO A 740 -9.59 -3.58 44.78
N HIS A 741 -8.89 -4.00 45.88
CA HIS A 741 -7.96 -3.18 46.63
C HIS A 741 -6.55 -3.34 46.11
N THR A 742 -6.21 -2.67 45.01
CA THR A 742 -4.86 -2.57 44.49
C THR A 742 -4.22 -1.24 44.91
N THR A 743 -2.89 -1.17 44.95
CA THR A 743 -2.15 0.04 45.36
C THR A 743 -2.49 1.25 44.49
N ILE A 744 -2.76 1.02 43.22
CA ILE A 744 -3.24 1.98 42.24
C ILE A 744 -4.43 1.35 41.52
N PRO A 745 -5.39 2.13 40.99
CA PRO A 745 -6.44 1.57 40.15
C PRO A 745 -5.85 0.89 38.90
N GLU A 746 -6.16 -0.39 38.72
CA GLU A 746 -5.79 -1.13 37.54
C GLU A 746 -6.83 -0.88 36.44
N VAL A 747 -6.42 -0.28 35.34
CA VAL A 747 -7.34 0.15 34.30
C VAL A 747 -7.33 -0.77 33.10
N HIS A 748 -8.48 -0.88 32.43
CA HIS A 748 -8.64 -1.52 31.13
C HIS A 748 -9.35 -0.58 30.17
N LEU A 749 -8.87 -0.51 28.92
CA LEU A 749 -9.41 0.35 27.87
C LEU A 749 -10.04 -0.50 26.78
N LEU A 750 -11.32 -0.29 26.54
CA LEU A 750 -12.10 -0.90 25.46
C LEU A 750 -12.44 0.18 24.44
N SER A 751 -12.26 -0.11 23.15
CA SER A 751 -12.44 0.92 22.11
C SER A 751 -12.67 0.30 20.74
N ASN A 752 -13.53 0.93 19.94
CA ASN A 752 -13.66 0.68 18.50
C ASN A 752 -13.06 1.83 17.64
N GLY A 753 -12.24 2.71 18.26
CA GLY A 753 -11.65 3.87 17.61
C GLY A 753 -12.51 5.14 17.67
N ARG A 754 -13.80 5.04 17.98
CA ARG A 754 -14.76 6.17 18.12
C ARG A 754 -15.39 6.23 19.48
N TYR A 755 -15.82 5.09 20.02
CA TYR A 755 -16.40 4.94 21.35
C TYR A 755 -15.38 4.27 22.26
N HIS A 756 -15.13 4.87 23.42
CA HIS A 756 -14.08 4.45 24.34
C HIS A 756 -14.65 4.25 25.73
N VAL A 757 -14.33 3.13 26.35
CA VAL A 757 -14.67 2.82 27.72
C VAL A 757 -13.38 2.55 28.49
N MET A 758 -13.16 3.28 29.59
CA MET A 758 -12.16 2.96 30.59
C MET A 758 -12.87 2.34 31.80
N ILE A 759 -12.34 1.24 32.28
CA ILE A 759 -12.87 0.56 33.47
C ILE A 759 -11.74 0.16 34.42
N THR A 760 -11.95 0.35 35.72
CA THR A 760 -10.99 -0.08 36.77
C THR A 760 -11.33 -1.48 37.27
N ASN A 761 -10.35 -2.14 37.88
CA ASN A 761 -10.56 -3.42 38.56
C ASN A 761 -11.57 -3.37 39.72
N ALA A 762 -11.93 -2.18 40.22
CA ALA A 762 -13.00 -1.98 41.17
C ALA A 762 -14.36 -1.65 40.53
N GLY A 763 -14.42 -1.46 39.20
CA GLY A 763 -15.64 -1.21 38.44
C GLY A 763 -15.96 0.27 38.19
N GLY A 764 -15.08 1.19 38.60
CA GLY A 764 -15.15 2.60 38.19
C GLY A 764 -14.70 2.82 36.77
N GLY A 765 -14.96 4.02 36.19
CA GLY A 765 -14.51 4.34 34.84
C GLY A 765 -15.34 5.42 34.15
N TYR A 766 -15.24 5.47 32.80
CA TYR A 766 -15.98 6.42 31.96
C TYR A 766 -16.32 5.82 30.61
N SER A 767 -17.29 6.44 29.95
CA SER A 767 -17.57 6.24 28.54
C SER A 767 -17.43 7.56 27.81
N ARG A 768 -16.84 7.53 26.61
CA ARG A 768 -16.52 8.70 25.79
C ARG A 768 -16.78 8.39 24.31
N TRP A 769 -17.36 9.34 23.60
CA TRP A 769 -17.52 9.27 22.16
C TRP A 769 -16.70 10.37 21.47
N LYS A 770 -15.68 9.99 20.72
CA LYS A 770 -14.70 10.95 20.16
C LYS A 770 -14.19 11.89 21.24
N ASP A 771 -14.40 13.20 21.10
CA ASP A 771 -13.99 14.21 22.09
C ASP A 771 -15.07 14.55 23.14
N LEU A 772 -16.24 13.90 23.09
CA LEU A 772 -17.33 14.11 24.02
C LEU A 772 -17.30 13.08 25.14
N ALA A 773 -17.34 13.53 26.39
CA ALA A 773 -17.66 12.68 27.51
C ALA A 773 -19.14 12.27 27.44
N VAL A 774 -19.41 10.97 27.42
CA VAL A 774 -20.76 10.41 27.50
C VAL A 774 -21.18 10.33 28.95
N THR A 775 -20.33 9.75 29.80
CA THR A 775 -20.54 9.67 31.23
C THR A 775 -19.55 10.54 32.01
N ARG A 776 -19.94 11.00 33.21
CA ARG A 776 -19.10 11.85 34.06
C ARG A 776 -17.95 11.06 34.66
N TRP A 777 -16.77 11.68 34.61
CA TRP A 777 -15.58 11.20 35.28
C TRP A 777 -14.74 12.38 35.79
N ARG A 778 -14.10 12.18 36.95
CA ARG A 778 -13.15 13.12 37.53
C ARG A 778 -11.87 12.35 37.87
N GLU A 779 -10.74 12.93 37.50
CA GLU A 779 -9.45 12.38 37.86
C GLU A 779 -9.25 12.48 39.37
N ASP A 780 -9.17 11.33 40.02
CA ASP A 780 -8.85 11.21 41.46
C ASP A 780 -8.20 9.84 41.69
N SER A 781 -6.88 9.82 41.91
CA SER A 781 -6.12 8.59 42.13
C SER A 781 -6.47 7.90 43.45
N THR A 782 -7.22 8.56 44.33
CA THR A 782 -7.67 8.00 45.63
C THR A 782 -9.11 7.49 45.60
N ARG A 783 -9.88 7.82 44.56
CA ARG A 783 -11.29 7.46 44.41
C ARG A 783 -11.63 7.17 42.95
N ASP A 784 -12.01 5.96 42.66
CA ASP A 784 -12.50 5.52 41.36
C ASP A 784 -14.03 5.27 41.35
N ASN A 785 -14.78 6.17 41.96
CA ASN A 785 -16.23 6.08 42.22
C ASN A 785 -17.11 6.70 41.13
N TRP A 786 -16.57 6.97 39.95
CA TRP A 786 -17.29 7.42 38.75
C TRP A 786 -17.47 6.27 37.76
N GLY A 787 -18.57 6.24 37.06
CA GLY A 787 -18.81 5.23 36.03
C GLY A 787 -20.28 4.90 35.77
N THR A 788 -20.47 3.83 34.98
CA THR A 788 -21.77 3.18 34.79
C THR A 788 -21.90 2.00 35.74
N PHE A 789 -22.91 2.00 36.59
CA PHE A 789 -23.07 1.02 37.65
C PHE A 789 -24.37 0.25 37.50
N CYS A 790 -24.39 -0.97 38.05
CA CYS A 790 -25.60 -1.78 38.21
C CYS A 790 -25.68 -2.22 39.67
N TYR A 791 -26.70 -1.73 40.38
CA TYR A 791 -27.01 -2.10 41.74
C TYR A 791 -27.93 -3.31 41.76
N LEU A 792 -27.70 -4.16 42.76
CA LEU A 792 -28.53 -5.31 43.07
C LEU A 792 -29.01 -5.16 44.51
N ARG A 793 -30.30 -5.37 44.75
CA ARG A 793 -30.88 -5.35 46.07
C ARG A 793 -31.74 -6.57 46.28
N ASP A 794 -31.47 -7.31 47.30
CA ASP A 794 -32.37 -8.35 47.78
C ASP A 794 -33.58 -7.72 48.51
N VAL A 795 -34.73 -7.96 47.92
CA VAL A 795 -35.99 -7.36 48.40
C VAL A 795 -36.36 -7.83 49.79
N GLU A 796 -36.08 -9.09 50.16
CA GLU A 796 -36.44 -9.67 51.44
C GLU A 796 -35.54 -9.19 52.58
N SER A 797 -34.24 -9.26 52.39
CA SER A 797 -33.27 -8.82 53.42
C SER A 797 -33.04 -7.33 53.43
N GLY A 798 -33.33 -6.63 52.36
CA GLY A 798 -33.01 -5.20 52.12
C GLY A 798 -31.52 -4.94 51.92
N ALA A 799 -30.67 -5.97 51.89
CA ALA A 799 -29.27 -5.83 51.58
C ALA A 799 -29.07 -5.45 50.10
N PHE A 800 -28.08 -4.58 49.85
CA PHE A 800 -27.77 -4.18 48.46
C PHE A 800 -26.26 -4.12 48.22
N TRP A 801 -25.86 -4.39 47.00
CA TRP A 801 -24.50 -4.36 46.52
C TRP A 801 -24.50 -3.92 45.03
N SER A 802 -23.40 -3.98 44.37
CA SER A 802 -23.28 -3.71 42.91
C SER A 802 -22.57 -4.85 42.20
N THR A 803 -22.71 -4.94 40.88
CA THR A 803 -22.08 -5.99 40.06
C THR A 803 -20.55 -5.93 40.08
N ALA A 804 -19.95 -4.81 40.51
CA ALA A 804 -18.54 -4.64 40.85
C ALA A 804 -18.38 -4.13 42.30
N TYR A 805 -17.19 -3.77 42.74
CA TYR A 805 -16.95 -3.21 44.05
C TYR A 805 -17.52 -1.80 44.20
N GLN A 806 -17.26 -0.97 43.17
CA GLN A 806 -17.87 0.37 43.08
C GLN A 806 -19.33 0.29 42.64
N PRO A 807 -20.19 1.22 43.04
CA PRO A 807 -19.94 2.36 43.92
C PRO A 807 -20.26 2.03 45.38
N THR A 808 -20.81 0.83 45.72
CA THR A 808 -21.36 0.48 47.03
C THR A 808 -20.29 0.19 48.07
N LEU A 809 -19.07 -0.11 47.66
CA LEU A 809 -17.94 -0.46 48.55
C LEU A 809 -18.24 -1.68 49.44
N GLN A 810 -19.22 -2.50 49.07
CA GLN A 810 -19.57 -3.71 49.85
C GLN A 810 -18.58 -4.83 49.53
N SER A 811 -17.98 -5.41 50.54
CA SER A 811 -17.05 -6.53 50.44
C SER A 811 -17.77 -7.80 50.05
N PRO A 812 -17.47 -8.41 48.91
CA PRO A 812 -18.09 -9.66 48.46
C PRO A 812 -17.50 -10.89 49.17
N ALA A 813 -18.20 -12.01 49.13
CA ALA A 813 -17.68 -13.30 49.60
C ALA A 813 -16.58 -13.83 48.63
N SER A 814 -16.71 -13.59 47.33
CA SER A 814 -15.65 -13.83 46.33
C SER A 814 -15.67 -12.72 45.29
N TYR A 815 -14.48 -12.39 44.77
CA TYR A 815 -14.29 -11.35 43.76
C TYR A 815 -13.18 -11.72 42.78
N GLU A 816 -13.49 -11.62 41.53
CA GLU A 816 -12.55 -11.84 40.44
C GLU A 816 -12.82 -10.89 39.26
N VAL A 817 -11.78 -10.28 38.78
CA VAL A 817 -11.84 -9.46 37.56
C VAL A 817 -10.84 -9.99 36.54
N ILE A 818 -11.28 -10.12 35.32
CA ILE A 818 -10.47 -10.62 34.23
C ILE A 818 -10.50 -9.58 33.11
N PHE A 819 -9.35 -9.01 32.79
CA PHE A 819 -9.16 -8.12 31.67
C PHE A 819 -8.50 -8.87 30.51
N SER A 820 -9.22 -9.08 29.45
CA SER A 820 -8.77 -9.71 28.23
C SER A 820 -8.93 -8.76 27.04
N GLU A 821 -8.29 -9.06 25.92
CA GLU A 821 -8.43 -8.26 24.72
C GLU A 821 -9.91 -8.13 24.31
N GLY A 822 -10.38 -6.88 24.20
CA GLY A 822 -11.75 -6.56 23.78
C GLY A 822 -12.84 -6.70 24.85
N ARG A 823 -12.56 -7.18 26.06
CA ARG A 823 -13.57 -7.29 27.14
C ARG A 823 -13.01 -7.19 28.54
N ALA A 824 -13.89 -6.80 29.46
CA ALA A 824 -13.68 -6.86 30.93
C ALA A 824 -14.73 -7.73 31.56
N GLU A 825 -14.33 -8.67 32.41
CA GLU A 825 -15.22 -9.59 33.13
C GLU A 825 -15.11 -9.37 34.60
N PHE A 826 -16.29 -9.38 35.32
CA PHE A 826 -16.39 -9.28 36.76
C PHE A 826 -17.18 -10.47 37.25
N ARG A 827 -16.62 -11.23 38.20
CA ARG A 827 -17.30 -12.29 38.91
C ARG A 827 -17.37 -11.93 40.38
N ARG A 828 -18.56 -11.98 40.92
CA ARG A 828 -18.78 -11.58 42.31
C ARG A 828 -19.87 -12.44 42.96
N ARG A 829 -19.69 -12.76 44.26
CA ARG A 829 -20.68 -13.50 45.01
C ARG A 829 -21.00 -12.76 46.29
N ASP A 830 -22.30 -12.53 46.57
CA ASP A 830 -22.85 -11.90 47.74
C ASP A 830 -24.10 -12.66 48.19
N GLN A 831 -24.16 -13.09 49.46
CA GLN A 831 -25.31 -13.75 50.07
C GLN A 831 -25.91 -14.90 49.24
N ASP A 832 -25.06 -15.74 48.63
CA ASP A 832 -25.41 -16.83 47.72
C ASP A 832 -26.10 -16.41 46.43
N ILE A 833 -25.94 -15.14 46.03
CA ILE A 833 -26.22 -14.65 44.68
C ILE A 833 -24.88 -14.48 43.97
N GLU A 834 -24.71 -15.23 42.90
CA GLU A 834 -23.55 -15.06 42.02
C GLU A 834 -23.88 -14.07 40.90
N THR A 835 -22.93 -13.17 40.59
CA THR A 835 -23.02 -12.27 39.45
C THR A 835 -21.81 -12.44 38.56
N TYR A 836 -22.06 -12.59 37.26
CA TYR A 836 -21.05 -12.56 36.22
C TYR A 836 -21.39 -11.43 35.23
N SER A 837 -20.54 -10.43 35.15
CA SER A 837 -20.73 -9.29 34.25
C SER A 837 -19.63 -9.25 33.21
N GLU A 838 -19.99 -9.08 31.96
CA GLU A 838 -19.12 -8.94 30.82
C GLU A 838 -19.35 -7.56 30.19
N ILE A 839 -18.27 -6.80 29.93
CA ILE A 839 -18.32 -5.45 29.39
C ILE A 839 -17.52 -5.43 28.11
N VAL A 840 -18.14 -5.00 27.03
CA VAL A 840 -17.56 -4.91 25.68
C VAL A 840 -17.98 -3.61 24.99
N VAL A 841 -17.18 -3.15 24.02
CA VAL A 841 -17.53 -2.10 23.08
C VAL A 841 -17.78 -2.74 21.72
N SER A 842 -18.92 -2.41 21.09
CA SER A 842 -19.23 -2.93 19.76
C SER A 842 -18.16 -2.51 18.75
N PRO A 843 -17.65 -3.43 17.91
CA PRO A 843 -16.70 -3.07 16.86
C PRO A 843 -17.32 -2.25 15.74
N GLU A 844 -18.64 -2.34 15.54
CA GLU A 844 -19.37 -1.71 14.42
C GLU A 844 -20.09 -0.44 14.85
N ASP A 845 -20.74 -0.45 16.01
CA ASP A 845 -21.57 0.63 16.52
C ASP A 845 -20.91 1.36 17.70
N ASP A 846 -21.28 2.61 17.91
CA ASP A 846 -20.77 3.44 19.02
C ASP A 846 -21.51 3.13 20.34
N ILE A 847 -21.43 1.86 20.79
CA ILE A 847 -22.20 1.27 21.87
C ILE A 847 -21.30 0.49 22.82
N GLU A 848 -21.48 0.66 24.15
CA GLU A 848 -21.02 -0.28 25.15
C GLU A 848 -22.17 -1.22 25.56
N LEU A 849 -21.86 -2.50 25.70
CA LEU A 849 -22.73 -3.53 26.22
C LEU A 849 -22.18 -4.05 27.53
N ARG A 850 -23.02 -4.07 28.60
CA ARG A 850 -22.74 -4.71 29.87
C ARG A 850 -23.75 -5.82 30.06
N ARG A 851 -23.34 -7.05 29.83
CA ARG A 851 -24.14 -8.25 30.02
C ARG A 851 -23.87 -8.82 31.42
N THR A 852 -24.90 -8.91 32.26
CA THR A 852 -24.80 -9.46 33.58
C THR A 852 -25.70 -10.66 33.76
N ARG A 853 -25.12 -11.80 34.13
CA ARG A 853 -25.85 -12.98 34.58
C ARG A 853 -25.91 -12.96 36.12
N ILE A 854 -27.11 -13.16 36.65
CA ILE A 854 -27.38 -13.24 38.11
C ILE A 854 -27.93 -14.64 38.36
N THR A 855 -27.30 -15.39 39.25
CA THR A 855 -27.67 -16.76 39.61
C THR A 855 -28.00 -16.86 41.08
N ASN A 856 -29.09 -17.50 41.44
CA ASN A 856 -29.47 -17.77 42.82
C ASN A 856 -28.90 -19.13 43.24
N ASP A 857 -27.75 -19.11 43.93
CA ASP A 857 -27.12 -20.34 44.50
C ASP A 857 -27.69 -20.69 45.86
N SER A 858 -28.69 -19.96 46.38
CA SER A 858 -29.32 -20.27 47.66
C SER A 858 -30.38 -21.36 47.51
N GLN A 859 -30.78 -21.94 48.65
CA GLN A 859 -31.84 -22.97 48.70
C GLN A 859 -33.26 -22.39 48.76
N THR A 860 -33.39 -21.07 48.66
CA THR A 860 -34.67 -20.36 48.75
C THR A 860 -34.93 -19.49 47.54
N ARG A 861 -36.17 -19.29 47.20
CA ARG A 861 -36.58 -18.34 46.17
C ARG A 861 -36.23 -16.92 46.64
N ARG A 862 -35.61 -16.14 45.73
CA ARG A 862 -35.13 -14.77 46.01
C ARG A 862 -35.72 -13.79 45.02
N THR A 863 -36.08 -12.63 45.46
CA THR A 863 -36.51 -11.51 44.61
C THR A 863 -35.41 -10.46 44.64
N ILE A 864 -34.79 -10.20 43.45
CA ILE A 864 -33.71 -9.24 43.30
C ILE A 864 -34.21 -8.03 42.53
N GLU A 865 -34.03 -6.85 43.09
CA GLU A 865 -34.22 -5.57 42.40
C GLU A 865 -32.92 -5.12 41.76
N ILE A 866 -32.97 -4.85 40.47
CA ILE A 866 -31.83 -4.49 39.63
C ILE A 866 -32.00 -3.04 39.19
N THR A 867 -30.97 -2.19 39.38
CA THR A 867 -31.04 -0.77 39.05
C THR A 867 -29.77 -0.32 38.39
N SER A 868 -29.84 0.12 37.12
CA SER A 868 -28.73 0.77 36.42
C SER A 868 -28.56 2.22 36.86
N TYR A 869 -27.33 2.78 36.70
CA TYR A 869 -27.02 4.18 36.98
C TYR A 869 -25.82 4.66 36.21
N ALA A 870 -25.93 5.83 35.57
CA ALA A 870 -24.80 6.60 35.06
C ALA A 870 -25.13 8.09 35.03
N GLU A 871 -24.12 8.95 35.25
CA GLU A 871 -24.26 10.41 35.13
C GLU A 871 -23.95 10.85 33.71
N VAL A 872 -24.83 11.65 33.11
CA VAL A 872 -24.79 12.04 31.71
C VAL A 872 -24.11 13.40 31.52
N VAL A 873 -23.21 13.52 30.54
CA VAL A 873 -22.46 14.77 30.24
C VAL A 873 -22.74 15.30 28.82
N LEU A 874 -22.50 14.52 27.83
CA LEU A 874 -22.66 14.88 26.39
C LEU A 874 -21.95 16.21 26.01
N ALA A 875 -20.77 16.44 26.58
CA ALA A 875 -19.96 17.63 26.34
C ALA A 875 -18.47 17.29 26.43
N SER A 876 -17.60 18.21 26.05
CA SER A 876 -16.17 18.03 26.31
C SER A 876 -15.90 17.95 27.81
N SER A 877 -14.95 17.11 28.21
CA SER A 877 -14.56 16.93 29.62
C SER A 877 -14.15 18.25 30.25
N ALA A 878 -13.51 19.16 29.50
CA ALA A 878 -13.15 20.49 29.96
C ALA A 878 -14.37 21.35 30.29
N SER A 879 -15.42 21.32 29.48
CA SER A 879 -16.66 22.09 29.72
C SER A 879 -17.39 21.60 30.98
N ASP A 880 -17.42 20.28 31.19
CA ASP A 880 -18.00 19.70 32.40
C ASP A 880 -17.16 19.99 33.64
N ALA A 881 -15.83 19.99 33.53
CA ALA A 881 -14.94 20.30 34.66
C ALA A 881 -15.02 21.76 35.11
N LEU A 882 -15.08 22.71 34.14
CA LEU A 882 -15.12 24.14 34.44
C LEU A 882 -16.43 24.61 35.10
N HIS A 883 -17.58 24.14 34.60
CA HIS A 883 -18.89 24.57 35.08
C HIS A 883 -19.96 23.45 34.96
N PRO A 884 -19.91 22.41 35.78
CA PRO A 884 -20.82 21.26 35.67
C PRO A 884 -22.32 21.67 35.73
N ALA A 885 -22.69 22.51 36.66
CA ALA A 885 -24.08 22.95 36.82
C ALA A 885 -24.63 23.71 35.60
N PHE A 886 -23.77 24.53 34.97
CA PHE A 886 -24.13 25.19 33.71
C PHE A 886 -24.16 24.21 32.53
N SER A 887 -23.20 23.30 32.44
CA SER A 887 -23.15 22.27 31.38
C SER A 887 -24.40 21.38 31.41
N ASN A 888 -24.87 20.99 32.62
CA ASN A 888 -26.01 20.12 32.81
C ASN A 888 -27.34 20.73 32.31
N LEU A 889 -27.50 22.04 32.34
CA LEU A 889 -28.73 22.72 31.87
C LEU A 889 -29.01 22.50 30.36
N PHE A 890 -28.05 22.09 29.60
CA PHE A 890 -28.24 21.81 28.15
C PHE A 890 -28.65 20.38 27.86
N VAL A 891 -28.56 19.47 28.84
CA VAL A 891 -28.97 18.08 28.66
C VAL A 891 -30.46 17.94 28.90
N GLN A 892 -31.14 17.28 27.99
CA GLN A 892 -32.56 16.92 28.07
C GLN A 892 -32.71 15.41 28.05
N THR A 893 -33.62 14.90 28.83
CA THR A 893 -33.86 13.47 28.96
C THR A 893 -35.29 13.13 28.57
N GLU A 894 -35.49 11.96 27.95
CA GLU A 894 -36.77 11.44 27.53
C GLU A 894 -36.87 9.95 27.87
N ILE A 895 -37.99 9.53 28.48
CA ILE A 895 -38.23 8.13 28.85
C ILE A 895 -39.12 7.48 27.79
N ILE A 896 -38.58 6.47 27.10
CA ILE A 896 -39.34 5.69 26.12
C ILE A 896 -39.71 4.34 26.74
N ARG A 897 -40.83 4.30 27.41
CA ARG A 897 -41.28 3.11 28.19
C ARG A 897 -41.48 1.87 27.32
N GLU A 898 -41.97 2.04 26.11
CA GLU A 898 -42.25 0.98 25.13
C GLU A 898 -40.96 0.29 24.65
N ARG A 899 -39.84 0.97 24.73
CA ARG A 899 -38.51 0.46 24.34
C ARG A 899 -37.60 0.17 25.52
N GLN A 900 -38.10 0.36 26.76
CA GLN A 900 -37.31 0.17 27.98
C GLN A 900 -36.03 1.00 27.98
N ALA A 901 -36.09 2.22 27.47
CA ALA A 901 -34.94 3.07 27.20
C ALA A 901 -35.14 4.51 27.72
N ILE A 902 -34.02 5.16 27.99
CA ILE A 902 -33.91 6.60 28.24
C ILE A 902 -33.05 7.19 27.13
N LEU A 903 -33.57 8.23 26.47
CA LEU A 903 -32.79 9.03 25.51
C LEU A 903 -32.33 10.31 26.20
N CYS A 904 -31.10 10.69 25.96
CA CYS A 904 -30.51 11.94 26.39
C CYS A 904 -29.97 12.70 25.16
N THR A 905 -30.21 14.00 25.11
CA THR A 905 -29.67 14.86 24.08
C THR A 905 -29.18 16.15 24.68
N ARG A 906 -28.22 16.78 24.01
CA ARG A 906 -27.75 18.10 24.40
C ARG A 906 -28.25 19.14 23.40
N ARG A 907 -28.95 20.18 23.92
CA ARG A 907 -29.38 21.31 23.10
C ARG A 907 -28.16 22.00 22.46
N PRO A 908 -28.17 22.22 21.14
CA PRO A 908 -27.10 22.94 20.47
C PRO A 908 -27.08 24.43 20.90
N ARG A 909 -25.88 25.00 20.94
CA ARG A 909 -25.68 26.43 21.28
C ARG A 909 -25.78 27.35 20.06
N SER A 910 -25.61 26.78 18.86
CA SER A 910 -25.75 27.46 17.57
C SER A 910 -26.50 26.56 16.59
N LEU A 911 -26.97 27.14 15.48
CA LEU A 911 -27.66 26.39 14.42
C LEU A 911 -26.75 25.38 13.68
N ASP A 912 -25.47 25.60 13.75
CA ASP A 912 -24.47 24.77 13.07
C ASP A 912 -23.92 23.62 13.96
N GLU A 913 -24.30 23.59 15.24
CA GLU A 913 -23.86 22.56 16.17
C GLU A 913 -24.82 21.35 16.10
N HIS A 914 -24.26 20.17 15.81
CA HIS A 914 -25.04 18.93 15.82
C HIS A 914 -25.29 18.48 17.26
N ALA A 915 -26.56 18.25 17.60
CA ALA A 915 -26.95 17.76 18.92
C ALA A 915 -26.50 16.29 19.10
N PRO A 916 -25.62 15.98 20.07
CA PRO A 916 -25.28 14.59 20.39
C PRO A 916 -26.47 13.91 21.05
N TRP A 917 -26.65 12.62 20.76
CA TRP A 917 -27.67 11.77 21.37
C TRP A 917 -26.99 10.62 22.12
N MET A 918 -27.56 10.21 23.24
CA MET A 918 -27.22 9.02 23.98
C MET A 918 -28.50 8.22 24.24
N CYS A 919 -28.42 6.91 24.01
CA CYS A 919 -29.46 5.96 24.40
C CYS A 919 -28.95 5.09 25.57
N HIS A 920 -29.76 4.90 26.57
CA HIS A 920 -29.50 3.91 27.63
C HIS A 920 -30.72 2.99 27.78
N LEU A 921 -30.52 1.67 27.63
CA LEU A 921 -31.61 0.70 27.71
C LEU A 921 -31.23 -0.50 28.61
N MET A 922 -32.25 -1.16 29.13
CA MET A 922 -32.15 -2.39 29.89
C MET A 922 -33.06 -3.46 29.29
N ALA A 923 -32.47 -4.60 28.91
CA ALA A 923 -33.20 -5.78 28.46
C ALA A 923 -32.99 -6.94 29.46
N VAL A 924 -34.06 -7.68 29.77
CA VAL A 924 -34.02 -8.83 30.68
C VAL A 924 -34.38 -10.10 29.95
N HIS A 925 -33.57 -11.13 30.07
CA HIS A 925 -33.74 -12.42 29.38
C HIS A 925 -33.79 -13.56 30.43
N GLY A 926 -34.71 -14.49 30.23
CA GLY A 926 -34.78 -15.73 31.04
C GLY A 926 -35.68 -15.68 32.26
N ALA A 927 -36.24 -14.55 32.63
CA ALA A 927 -37.20 -14.43 33.73
C ALA A 927 -38.33 -13.47 33.43
N SER A 928 -39.47 -13.64 34.08
CA SER A 928 -40.54 -12.66 34.03
C SER A 928 -40.20 -11.42 34.85
N THR A 929 -40.32 -10.23 34.24
CA THR A 929 -39.99 -8.97 34.89
C THR A 929 -41.24 -8.30 35.45
N GLY A 930 -41.09 -7.70 36.64
CA GLY A 930 -42.05 -6.73 37.15
C GLY A 930 -42.09 -5.44 36.28
N ALA A 931 -42.96 -4.51 36.65
CA ALA A 931 -43.02 -3.21 35.98
C ALA A 931 -41.70 -2.44 36.10
N MET A 932 -41.16 -1.96 34.97
CA MET A 932 -39.95 -1.12 34.95
C MET A 932 -40.26 0.32 35.39
N SER A 933 -39.30 0.90 36.14
CA SER A 933 -39.35 2.30 36.56
C SER A 933 -38.05 3.02 36.17
N TYR A 934 -38.13 4.32 36.05
CA TYR A 934 -37.09 5.16 35.42
C TYR A 934 -36.83 6.41 36.28
N GLU A 935 -35.60 6.90 36.21
CA GLU A 935 -35.20 8.16 36.84
C GLU A 935 -34.15 8.86 35.99
N THR A 936 -34.28 10.17 35.87
CA THR A 936 -33.27 10.96 35.14
C THR A 936 -32.72 12.13 35.96
N ASP A 937 -33.22 12.35 37.16
CA ASP A 937 -32.74 13.37 38.11
C ASP A 937 -31.86 12.76 39.18
N ARG A 938 -30.61 13.18 39.25
CA ARG A 938 -29.63 12.71 40.24
C ARG A 938 -30.07 13.00 41.67
N LEU A 939 -30.71 14.16 41.91
CA LEU A 939 -31.17 14.51 43.27
C LEU A 939 -32.27 13.55 43.79
N GLN A 940 -33.18 13.15 42.88
CA GLN A 940 -34.20 12.18 43.25
C GLN A 940 -33.64 10.78 43.48
N PHE A 941 -32.61 10.41 42.74
CA PHE A 941 -31.98 9.11 42.85
C PHE A 941 -31.04 9.03 44.06
N ILE A 942 -30.07 9.93 44.17
CA ILE A 942 -29.03 9.92 45.22
C ILE A 942 -29.63 10.41 46.55
N GLY A 943 -30.39 11.47 46.53
CA GLY A 943 -30.88 12.14 47.71
C GLY A 943 -29.90 13.10 48.36
N ARG A 944 -30.44 14.10 49.06
CA ARG A 944 -29.63 15.12 49.74
C ARG A 944 -28.82 14.52 50.90
N GLY A 945 -27.54 14.81 50.93
CA GLY A 945 -26.59 14.32 51.95
C GLY A 945 -26.16 12.86 51.77
N ARG A 946 -26.48 12.23 50.65
CA ARG A 946 -26.11 10.86 50.30
C ARG A 946 -25.11 10.81 49.12
N THR A 947 -24.57 9.66 48.87
CA THR A 947 -23.63 9.40 47.78
C THR A 947 -24.09 8.22 46.93
N ALA A 948 -23.42 8.00 45.79
CA ALA A 948 -23.66 6.83 44.94
C ALA A 948 -23.42 5.49 45.67
N ALA A 949 -22.64 5.48 46.77
CA ALA A 949 -22.41 4.29 47.58
C ALA A 949 -23.68 3.83 48.33
N ALA A 950 -24.57 4.77 48.67
CA ALA A 950 -25.81 4.47 49.42
C ALA A 950 -26.93 5.46 49.01
N PRO A 951 -27.41 5.41 47.72
CA PRO A 951 -28.40 6.35 47.23
C PRO A 951 -29.78 6.14 47.86
N GLN A 952 -30.52 7.22 47.99
CA GLN A 952 -31.85 7.21 48.60
C GLN A 952 -32.81 6.23 47.89
N ALA A 953 -32.69 6.14 46.57
CA ALA A 953 -33.52 5.28 45.75
C ALA A 953 -33.46 3.79 46.11
N LEU A 954 -32.34 3.32 46.72
CA LEU A 954 -32.19 1.93 47.19
C LEU A 954 -32.63 1.69 48.64
N HIS A 955 -32.93 2.75 49.39
CA HIS A 955 -33.46 2.64 50.73
C HIS A 955 -34.98 2.80 50.69
N GLY A 956 -35.73 1.77 51.03
CA GLY A 956 -37.20 1.86 51.10
C GLY A 956 -37.60 3.00 52.05
N SER A 957 -38.56 3.84 51.62
CA SER A 957 -39.14 4.85 52.51
C SER A 957 -39.81 4.15 53.72
N GLY A 958 -39.21 4.29 54.86
CA GLY A 958 -39.75 3.77 56.12
C GLY A 958 -41.09 4.40 56.38
N ARG A 959 -42.15 3.67 56.15
CA ARG A 959 -43.41 3.65 56.85
C ARG A 959 -44.13 2.34 56.56
N GLN A 960 -44.13 1.45 57.48
CA GLN A 960 -44.99 0.28 57.49
C GLN A 960 -46.46 0.72 57.43
N SER A 961 -47.12 0.44 56.31
CA SER A 961 -48.54 0.20 56.27
C SER A 961 -48.79 -0.81 55.17
N GLU A 962 -49.27 -1.95 55.58
CA GLU A 962 -49.86 -3.09 54.89
C GLU A 962 -49.85 -3.07 53.37
N GLY A 963 -48.96 -3.87 52.74
CA GLY A 963 -48.86 -4.11 51.30
C GLY A 963 -47.52 -3.69 50.77
N LEU A 964 -46.58 -4.64 50.65
CA LEU A 964 -45.25 -4.47 50.03
C LEU A 964 -45.35 -4.05 48.56
N THR A 965 -45.53 -2.78 48.31
CA THR A 965 -45.28 -2.22 47.02
C THR A 965 -44.03 -1.33 47.15
N HIS A 966 -42.88 -1.85 46.71
CA HIS A 966 -41.63 -1.09 46.66
C HIS A 966 -41.84 0.16 45.81
N ALA A 967 -41.35 1.31 46.27
CA ALA A 967 -41.52 2.58 45.58
C ALA A 967 -40.78 2.55 44.24
N ALA A 968 -41.55 2.64 43.16
CA ALA A 968 -41.00 2.85 41.81
C ALA A 968 -40.10 4.10 41.82
N LEU A 969 -39.13 4.18 40.94
CA LEU A 969 -38.39 5.41 40.65
C LEU A 969 -39.38 6.51 40.22
N SER A 970 -39.08 7.79 40.52
CA SER A 970 -40.04 8.88 40.38
C SER A 970 -40.51 9.17 38.96
N GLY A 971 -39.75 8.75 37.95
CA GLY A 971 -40.06 8.96 36.54
C GLY A 971 -39.81 10.40 36.07
N SER A 972 -38.91 11.13 36.74
CA SER A 972 -38.52 12.48 36.33
C SER A 972 -37.87 12.43 34.95
N ALA A 973 -38.24 13.36 34.05
CA ALA A 973 -37.69 13.46 32.69
C ALA A 973 -37.77 14.91 32.21
N GLY A 974 -37.13 15.19 31.10
CA GLY A 974 -37.07 16.52 30.47
C GLY A 974 -35.81 17.30 30.85
N SER A 975 -35.99 18.58 31.21
CA SER A 975 -34.88 19.45 31.61
C SER A 975 -34.63 19.31 33.12
N VAL A 976 -33.90 18.30 33.52
CA VAL A 976 -33.47 18.07 34.90
C VAL A 976 -32.21 18.85 35.23
N LEU A 977 -31.99 19.20 36.49
CA LEU A 977 -30.82 20.00 36.90
C LEU A 977 -29.51 19.21 36.87
N ASP A 978 -29.57 17.93 37.15
CA ASP A 978 -28.37 17.06 37.22
C ASP A 978 -28.72 15.70 36.56
N PRO A 979 -28.46 15.56 35.25
CA PRO A 979 -28.97 14.44 34.45
C PRO A 979 -28.25 13.13 34.76
N ILE A 980 -29.03 12.08 34.93
CA ILE A 980 -28.57 10.69 35.01
C ILE A 980 -29.43 9.81 34.11
N VAL A 981 -29.02 8.57 33.95
CA VAL A 981 -29.87 7.49 33.44
C VAL A 981 -29.93 6.38 34.49
N ALA A 982 -31.12 6.03 34.91
CA ALA A 982 -31.37 4.92 35.82
C ALA A 982 -32.66 4.18 35.43
N ILE A 983 -32.54 2.87 35.22
CA ILE A 983 -33.65 1.96 34.94
C ILE A 983 -33.68 0.88 35.99
N ARG A 984 -34.88 0.59 36.56
CA ARG A 984 -35.08 -0.40 37.59
C ARG A 984 -36.08 -1.46 37.17
N CYS A 985 -35.75 -2.72 37.41
CA CYS A 985 -36.68 -3.85 37.30
C CYS A 985 -36.52 -4.76 38.53
N GLN A 986 -37.50 -5.68 38.72
CA GLN A 986 -37.43 -6.74 39.72
C GLN A 986 -37.53 -8.10 39.01
N VAL A 987 -36.74 -9.06 39.43
CA VAL A 987 -36.77 -10.44 38.98
C VAL A 987 -36.85 -11.38 40.17
N THR A 988 -37.58 -12.47 40.02
CA THR A 988 -37.68 -13.49 41.07
C THR A 988 -37.02 -14.76 40.52
N LEU A 989 -36.09 -15.31 41.29
CA LEU A 989 -35.29 -16.46 40.91
C LEU A 989 -35.52 -17.61 41.89
N ASP A 990 -35.87 -18.77 41.37
CA ASP A 990 -35.93 -20.01 42.16
C ASP A 990 -34.46 -20.50 42.45
N PRO A 991 -34.26 -21.44 43.37
CA PRO A 991 -32.94 -22.05 43.60
C PRO A 991 -32.31 -22.55 42.28
N GLU A 992 -31.03 -22.25 42.05
CA GLU A 992 -30.24 -22.57 40.83
C GLU A 992 -30.71 -21.90 39.54
N GLU A 993 -31.72 -21.04 39.63
CA GLU A 993 -32.17 -20.27 38.44
C GLU A 993 -31.28 -19.05 38.19
N SER A 994 -31.14 -18.68 36.93
CA SER A 994 -30.37 -17.53 36.51
C SER A 994 -31.12 -16.63 35.52
N VAL A 995 -30.86 -15.35 35.59
CA VAL A 995 -31.36 -14.33 34.68
C VAL A 995 -30.21 -13.58 34.04
N THR A 996 -30.34 -13.17 32.77
CA THR A 996 -29.37 -12.33 32.08
C THR A 996 -29.96 -10.93 31.85
N ILE A 997 -29.19 -9.92 32.17
CA ILE A 997 -29.53 -8.51 32.01
C ILE A 997 -28.52 -7.90 31.00
N ASP A 998 -29.01 -7.24 29.97
CA ASP A 998 -28.21 -6.46 29.04
C ASP A 998 -28.47 -4.96 29.31
N LEU A 999 -27.42 -4.23 29.67
CA LEU A 999 -27.39 -2.77 29.73
C LEU A 999 -26.62 -2.29 28.51
N MET A 1000 -27.26 -1.49 27.66
CA MET A 1000 -26.63 -0.89 26.50
C MET A 1000 -26.64 0.62 26.66
N SER A 1001 -25.47 1.25 26.37
CA SER A 1001 -25.30 2.70 26.35
C SER A 1001 -24.47 3.11 25.13
N GLY A 1002 -24.96 4.12 24.39
CA GLY A 1002 -24.23 4.59 23.22
C GLY A 1002 -24.84 5.77 22.52
#